data_70a7c95856d26c8315312d88cc690015
#
_entry.id   70a7c95856d26c8315312d88cc690015
#
_cell.length_a   1.000
_cell.length_b   1.000
_cell.length_c   1.000
_cell.angle_alpha   90.00
_cell.angle_beta   90.00
_cell.angle_gamma   90.00
#
_symmetry.space_group_name_H-M   'P 1'
#
loop_
_entity.id
_entity.type
_entity.pdbx_description
1 polymer ?
#
loop_
_entity_poly.entity_id
_entity_poly.type
_entity_poly.pdbx_seq_one_letter_code
_entity_poly.pdbx_strand_id
1 'polypeptide(L)'
;MVTEKYNISGMTCAACSSAVERVTRKLEGVSESNVNLTTGILTITYDETKITQNDVVTRVERAGFGAELHVEKNKEEKVKEEEALEQDIKKTKHRLVTNVLLAIPLLYISMGHMVPFPMPLPNILDMHHNPLNFALAQLILTTIILYNGKKFYLIGFKSLFRGHPNMDSLVAIGTGSAFLYSLVMTISIPGNENAVHNLYYESAAIVVTLVMVGKYMEGRSKGKTSEAIRKLMELAPDTAVVIRDGEQKEVPVESVALGELILIKPGSLIPLDGIVVEGSTSVDESMLTGESIPVEKEKEDEVIGGSVNYQGAITVKVTHIGADTTLAKIVKMMEDAQGKKAPISKLADTVAGYFVPAVMTIAVVASIIWLLLGHDITFVLTIFVSVLVIACPCALGLATPTAIMVGTGLGANHGILIKSGEALEISHKVDAVVLDKTGTITEGKPTVMQVISHSASEEKLLQVAASCEQVSEHPLGAAIVNGAKDRGIELEKVVEFQSITGQGIEAIIAGKTYYIGNKKLCVEQKIDFSEYEEEVLQIAGKGQTPMFVASGGKVIGIVSVADTVKETSKAAIQKIKELGIEVHMLTGDNRLTAEYIGKTVGVDHVIAEVLPNDKASVVEVLQKEGKCVMMVGDGINDAPALVQADVGVAIGSGSDIALDSSDIVLMKSNLQDVYKAIRLSKATIRNIKQNLFWAFFYNACGLPLAAGALYAINGTLLNPIFAGLAMSLSSVCVVGNALRLKTTKLD
;
A
#
# COMPACT_ATOMS: atom_id res chain seq x y z
N MET A 1 -25.60 -7.51 4.06
CA MET A 1 -24.66 -6.53 3.50
C MET A 1 -23.66 -7.27 2.63
N VAL A 2 -23.51 -6.87 1.38
CA VAL A 2 -22.54 -7.42 0.44
C VAL A 2 -21.62 -6.30 -0.01
N THR A 3 -20.33 -6.63 -0.19
CA THR A 3 -19.35 -5.71 -0.75
C THR A 3 -18.99 -6.16 -2.16
N GLU A 4 -19.24 -5.30 -3.13
CA GLU A 4 -18.95 -5.56 -4.54
C GLU A 4 -18.02 -4.51 -5.11
N LYS A 5 -17.27 -4.92 -6.14
CA LYS A 5 -16.36 -4.04 -6.89
C LYS A 5 -16.90 -3.84 -8.31
N TYR A 6 -16.82 -2.60 -8.83
CA TYR A 6 -17.23 -2.26 -10.20
C TYR A 6 -16.12 -1.50 -10.91
N ASN A 7 -15.88 -1.81 -12.17
CA ASN A 7 -14.99 -1.04 -13.05
C ASN A 7 -15.72 0.19 -13.55
N ILE A 8 -15.22 1.38 -13.24
CA ILE A 8 -15.82 2.65 -13.63
C ILE A 8 -15.02 3.27 -14.77
N SER A 9 -15.66 3.48 -15.91
CA SER A 9 -15.07 4.13 -17.08
C SER A 9 -15.50 5.60 -17.19
N GLY A 10 -14.64 6.42 -17.83
CA GLY A 10 -14.93 7.84 -18.09
C GLY A 10 -14.53 8.81 -16.99
N MET A 11 -13.90 8.35 -15.90
CA MET A 11 -13.34 9.23 -14.87
C MET A 11 -11.98 9.80 -15.32
N THR A 12 -11.80 11.12 -15.18
CA THR A 12 -10.56 11.81 -15.61
C THR A 12 -9.90 12.60 -14.48
N CYS A 13 -10.58 12.81 -13.36
CA CYS A 13 -10.04 13.59 -12.23
C CYS A 13 -10.74 13.25 -10.90
N ALA A 14 -10.19 13.75 -9.78
CA ALA A 14 -10.74 13.56 -8.43
C ALA A 14 -12.20 14.04 -8.28
N ALA A 15 -12.61 15.10 -8.97
CA ALA A 15 -14.00 15.55 -8.98
C ALA A 15 -14.95 14.51 -9.60
N CYS A 16 -14.48 13.72 -10.58
CA CYS A 16 -15.24 12.63 -11.19
C CYS A 16 -15.46 11.48 -10.18
N SER A 17 -14.41 11.04 -9.49
CA SER A 17 -14.54 9.98 -8.47
C SER A 17 -15.47 10.40 -7.33
N SER A 18 -15.35 11.65 -6.85
CA SER A 18 -16.27 12.21 -5.86
C SER A 18 -17.72 12.29 -6.35
N ALA A 19 -17.94 12.56 -7.64
CA ALA A 19 -19.29 12.56 -8.21
C ALA A 19 -19.91 11.16 -8.18
N VAL A 20 -19.15 10.12 -8.57
CA VAL A 20 -19.62 8.72 -8.53
C VAL A 20 -19.92 8.31 -7.09
N GLU A 21 -19.01 8.57 -6.14
CA GLU A 21 -19.24 8.27 -4.72
C GLU A 21 -20.48 8.96 -4.17
N ARG A 22 -20.70 10.23 -4.51
CA ARG A 22 -21.86 11.00 -4.05
C ARG A 22 -23.18 10.45 -4.56
N VAL A 23 -23.23 10.02 -5.82
CA VAL A 23 -24.47 9.51 -6.40
C VAL A 23 -24.77 8.09 -5.93
N THR A 24 -23.79 7.27 -5.68
CA THR A 24 -23.94 5.90 -5.17
C THR A 24 -24.26 5.88 -3.68
N ARG A 25 -23.66 6.75 -2.86
CA ARG A 25 -24.03 6.91 -1.43
C ARG A 25 -25.46 7.36 -1.20
N LYS A 26 -26.11 8.00 -2.18
CA LYS A 26 -27.51 8.42 -2.10
C LYS A 26 -28.50 7.28 -2.35
N LEU A 27 -28.05 6.10 -2.73
CA LEU A 27 -28.89 4.93 -2.84
C LEU A 27 -29.26 4.44 -1.42
N GLU A 28 -30.55 4.20 -1.20
CA GLU A 28 -31.07 3.76 0.10
C GLU A 28 -30.62 2.31 0.38
N GLY A 29 -29.80 2.11 1.40
CA GLY A 29 -29.22 0.79 1.74
C GLY A 29 -27.70 0.67 1.46
N VAL A 30 -27.05 1.72 0.94
CA VAL A 30 -25.58 1.78 0.84
C VAL A 30 -25.01 2.23 2.16
N SER A 31 -24.13 1.41 2.74
CA SER A 31 -23.36 1.74 3.95
C SER A 31 -22.03 2.41 3.62
N GLU A 32 -21.33 1.92 2.59
CA GLU A 32 -20.05 2.47 2.16
C GLU A 32 -19.94 2.49 0.64
N SER A 33 -19.32 3.55 0.12
CA SER A 33 -19.00 3.70 -1.29
C SER A 33 -17.68 4.43 -1.44
N ASN A 34 -16.71 3.78 -2.05
CA ASN A 34 -15.36 4.26 -2.30
C ASN A 34 -14.98 4.07 -3.76
N VAL A 35 -14.52 5.12 -4.43
CA VAL A 35 -14.06 5.06 -5.82
C VAL A 35 -12.57 5.38 -5.88
N ASN A 36 -11.76 4.48 -6.34
CA ASN A 36 -10.36 4.74 -6.61
C ASN A 36 -10.17 5.27 -8.04
N LEU A 37 -9.69 6.51 -8.16
CA LEU A 37 -9.45 7.14 -9.46
C LEU A 37 -8.29 6.47 -10.24
N THR A 38 -7.32 5.89 -9.53
CA THR A 38 -6.12 5.33 -10.16
C THR A 38 -6.40 3.98 -10.79
N THR A 39 -7.10 3.11 -10.06
CA THR A 39 -7.50 1.78 -10.54
C THR A 39 -8.81 1.80 -11.33
N GLY A 40 -9.60 2.87 -11.23
CA GLY A 40 -10.94 2.94 -11.84
C GLY A 40 -11.99 2.08 -11.14
N ILE A 41 -11.71 1.57 -9.93
CA ILE A 41 -12.61 0.64 -9.21
C ILE A 41 -13.48 1.41 -8.20
N LEU A 42 -14.79 1.16 -8.24
CA LEU A 42 -15.75 1.47 -7.19
C LEU A 42 -15.91 0.24 -6.30
N THR A 43 -15.63 0.39 -5.01
CA THR A 43 -15.99 -0.59 -3.97
C THR A 43 -17.21 -0.07 -3.24
N ILE A 44 -18.29 -0.84 -3.22
CA ILE A 44 -19.57 -0.44 -2.62
C ILE A 44 -20.09 -1.56 -1.71
N THR A 45 -20.48 -1.19 -0.49
CA THR A 45 -21.12 -2.10 0.47
C THR A 45 -22.58 -1.69 0.63
N TYR A 46 -23.49 -2.62 0.37
CA TYR A 46 -24.92 -2.34 0.37
C TYR A 46 -25.76 -3.52 0.84
N ASP A 47 -27.02 -3.26 1.11
CA ASP A 47 -28.03 -4.25 1.49
C ASP A 47 -28.71 -4.83 0.24
N GLU A 48 -28.46 -6.11 -0.07
CA GLU A 48 -29.02 -6.81 -1.24
C GLU A 48 -30.55 -6.87 -1.23
N THR A 49 -31.17 -6.73 -0.07
CA THR A 49 -32.64 -6.72 0.02
C THR A 49 -33.25 -5.41 -0.46
N LYS A 50 -32.47 -4.34 -0.57
CA LYS A 50 -32.90 -2.98 -0.96
C LYS A 50 -32.35 -2.52 -2.29
N ILE A 51 -31.21 -2.99 -2.72
CA ILE A 51 -30.50 -2.54 -3.92
C ILE A 51 -30.02 -3.74 -4.71
N THR A 52 -30.14 -3.67 -6.03
CA THR A 52 -29.60 -4.64 -6.97
C THR A 52 -28.36 -4.10 -7.66
N GLN A 53 -27.54 -5.01 -8.22
CA GLN A 53 -26.39 -4.64 -9.05
C GLN A 53 -26.75 -3.67 -10.17
N ASN A 54 -27.91 -3.87 -10.80
CA ASN A 54 -28.40 -3.02 -11.88
C ASN A 54 -28.74 -1.59 -11.41
N ASP A 55 -29.17 -1.42 -10.15
CA ASP A 55 -29.43 -0.08 -9.58
C ASP A 55 -28.13 0.71 -9.43
N VAL A 56 -27.03 0.04 -8.99
CA VAL A 56 -25.71 0.65 -8.91
C VAL A 56 -25.21 1.07 -10.29
N VAL A 57 -25.27 0.17 -11.27
CA VAL A 57 -24.86 0.45 -12.67
C VAL A 57 -25.68 1.61 -13.24
N THR A 58 -27.01 1.53 -13.17
CA THR A 58 -27.92 2.57 -13.69
C THR A 58 -27.64 3.93 -13.03
N ARG A 59 -27.34 3.95 -11.73
CA ARG A 59 -27.06 5.19 -10.99
C ARG A 59 -25.79 5.86 -11.46
N VAL A 60 -24.73 5.06 -11.69
CA VAL A 60 -23.45 5.53 -12.21
C VAL A 60 -23.59 6.02 -13.66
N GLU A 61 -24.32 5.29 -14.49
CA GLU A 61 -24.57 5.68 -15.89
C GLU A 61 -25.35 6.99 -16.00
N ARG A 62 -26.36 7.21 -15.15
CA ARG A 62 -27.09 8.48 -15.07
C ARG A 62 -26.17 9.65 -14.70
N ALA A 63 -25.13 9.41 -13.89
CA ALA A 63 -24.12 10.42 -13.58
C ALA A 63 -23.13 10.68 -14.74
N GLY A 64 -23.15 9.83 -15.78
CA GLY A 64 -22.36 10.04 -16.99
C GLY A 64 -21.15 9.16 -17.14
N PHE A 65 -20.97 8.22 -16.26
CA PHE A 65 -19.87 7.28 -16.24
C PHE A 65 -20.36 5.88 -16.66
N GLY A 66 -19.47 5.01 -17.12
CA GLY A 66 -19.79 3.60 -17.32
C GLY A 66 -19.48 2.81 -16.05
N ALA A 67 -20.27 1.76 -15.76
CA ALA A 67 -20.01 0.83 -14.66
C ALA A 67 -20.24 -0.61 -15.13
N GLU A 68 -19.29 -1.49 -14.81
CA GLU A 68 -19.35 -2.92 -15.07
C GLU A 68 -18.89 -3.66 -13.82
N LEU A 69 -19.52 -4.80 -13.49
CA LEU A 69 -19.10 -5.61 -12.35
C LEU A 69 -17.62 -6.02 -12.53
N HIS A 70 -16.82 -5.85 -11.49
CA HIS A 70 -15.43 -6.23 -11.52
C HIS A 70 -15.31 -7.74 -11.32
N VAL A 71 -14.84 -8.43 -12.35
CA VAL A 71 -14.51 -9.86 -12.29
C VAL A 71 -13.00 -9.97 -12.17
N GLU A 72 -12.51 -10.83 -11.29
CA GLU A 72 -11.08 -11.12 -11.20
C GLU A 72 -10.59 -11.65 -12.56
N LYS A 73 -9.63 -10.92 -13.14
CA LYS A 73 -9.11 -11.19 -14.49
C LYS A 73 -7.95 -12.17 -14.43
N ASN A 74 -7.91 -13.08 -15.38
CA ASN A 74 -6.78 -13.97 -15.57
C ASN A 74 -5.51 -13.19 -15.99
N LYS A 75 -4.33 -13.81 -15.80
CA LYS A 75 -3.01 -13.22 -16.14
C LYS A 75 -2.98 -12.63 -17.56
N GLU A 76 -3.55 -13.32 -18.55
CA GLU A 76 -3.62 -12.85 -19.95
C GLU A 76 -4.47 -11.59 -20.13
N GLU A 77 -5.56 -11.46 -19.39
CA GLU A 77 -6.45 -10.28 -19.46
C GLU A 77 -5.80 -9.06 -18.79
N LYS A 78 -5.07 -9.26 -17.68
CA LYS A 78 -4.28 -8.21 -17.04
C LYS A 78 -3.18 -7.68 -17.97
N VAL A 79 -2.46 -8.58 -18.65
CA VAL A 79 -1.43 -8.21 -19.64
C VAL A 79 -2.05 -7.40 -20.80
N LYS A 80 -3.20 -7.80 -21.32
CA LYS A 80 -3.90 -7.06 -22.39
C LYS A 80 -4.36 -5.65 -21.93
N GLU A 81 -4.77 -5.49 -20.68
CA GLU A 81 -5.10 -4.15 -20.14
C GLU A 81 -3.89 -3.26 -20.01
N GLU A 82 -2.76 -3.81 -19.55
CA GLU A 82 -1.51 -3.05 -19.49
C GLU A 82 -1.02 -2.63 -20.87
N GLU A 83 -1.09 -3.53 -21.85
CA GLU A 83 -0.79 -3.19 -23.25
C GLU A 83 -1.72 -2.09 -23.80
N ALA A 84 -3.01 -2.16 -23.46
CA ALA A 84 -3.97 -1.13 -23.85
C ALA A 84 -3.64 0.23 -23.20
N LEU A 85 -3.25 0.24 -21.91
CA LEU A 85 -2.79 1.45 -21.22
C LEU A 85 -1.51 2.01 -21.85
N GLU A 86 -0.52 1.17 -22.15
CA GLU A 86 0.69 1.61 -22.84
C GLU A 86 0.40 2.19 -24.23
N GLN A 87 -0.52 1.57 -24.96
CA GLN A 87 -0.95 2.09 -26.26
C GLN A 87 -1.65 3.45 -26.14
N ASP A 88 -2.49 3.67 -25.13
CA ASP A 88 -3.14 4.97 -24.91
C ASP A 88 -2.11 6.04 -24.50
N ILE A 89 -1.10 5.69 -23.70
CA ILE A 89 0.03 6.56 -23.37
C ILE A 89 0.83 6.90 -24.63
N LYS A 90 1.14 5.93 -25.50
CA LYS A 90 1.83 6.15 -26.79
C LYS A 90 1.02 7.03 -27.72
N LYS A 91 -0.31 6.82 -27.84
CA LYS A 91 -1.22 7.66 -28.63
C LYS A 91 -1.26 9.09 -28.08
N THR A 92 -1.32 9.26 -26.76
CA THR A 92 -1.31 10.58 -26.11
C THR A 92 0.01 11.29 -26.35
N LYS A 93 1.15 10.58 -26.27
CA LYS A 93 2.47 11.12 -26.62
C LYS A 93 2.52 11.62 -28.06
N HIS A 94 2.03 10.82 -29.01
CA HIS A 94 2.03 11.21 -30.43
C HIS A 94 1.21 12.47 -30.66
N ARG A 95 -0.02 12.56 -30.11
CA ARG A 95 -0.86 13.76 -30.19
C ARG A 95 -0.19 14.97 -29.55
N LEU A 96 0.47 14.78 -28.39
CA LEU A 96 1.21 15.84 -27.70
C LEU A 96 2.37 16.36 -28.55
N VAL A 97 3.18 15.48 -29.15
CA VAL A 97 4.28 15.85 -30.01
C VAL A 97 3.75 16.64 -31.21
N THR A 98 2.66 16.18 -31.83
CA THR A 98 2.01 16.91 -32.95
C THR A 98 1.55 18.29 -32.49
N ASN A 99 0.92 18.42 -31.30
CA ASN A 99 0.48 19.72 -30.79
C ASN A 99 1.65 20.65 -30.50
N VAL A 100 2.75 20.16 -29.92
CA VAL A 100 3.95 20.97 -29.67
C VAL A 100 4.56 21.46 -31.02
N LEU A 101 4.65 20.57 -32.00
CA LEU A 101 5.15 20.96 -33.35
C LEU A 101 4.28 22.02 -34.03
N LEU A 102 2.95 21.99 -33.82
CA LEU A 102 2.03 22.98 -34.35
C LEU A 102 1.99 24.28 -33.53
N ALA A 103 2.21 24.18 -32.22
CA ALA A 103 2.24 25.33 -31.32
C ALA A 103 3.45 26.26 -31.59
N ILE A 104 4.60 25.70 -32.00
CA ILE A 104 5.80 26.50 -32.33
C ILE A 104 5.53 27.50 -33.47
N PRO A 105 5.07 27.09 -34.65
CA PRO A 105 4.75 28.05 -35.71
C PRO A 105 3.59 28.97 -35.35
N LEU A 106 2.60 28.48 -34.55
CA LEU A 106 1.52 29.33 -34.07
C LEU A 106 2.04 30.47 -33.18
N LEU A 107 2.91 30.17 -32.21
CA LEU A 107 3.56 31.18 -31.37
C LEU A 107 4.45 32.13 -32.17
N TYR A 108 5.16 31.61 -33.17
CA TYR A 108 5.96 32.41 -34.03
C TYR A 108 5.12 33.44 -34.83
N ILE A 109 3.97 33.01 -35.36
CA ILE A 109 3.05 33.88 -36.09
C ILE A 109 2.44 34.93 -35.13
N SER A 110 1.90 34.49 -33.96
CA SER A 110 1.13 35.39 -33.08
C SER A 110 2.01 36.34 -32.26
N MET A 111 3.19 35.90 -31.78
CA MET A 111 4.04 36.64 -30.83
C MET A 111 5.44 36.97 -31.38
N GLY A 112 5.80 36.50 -32.56
CA GLY A 112 7.16 36.69 -33.12
C GLY A 112 7.56 38.17 -33.30
N HIS A 113 6.60 39.06 -33.47
CA HIS A 113 6.82 40.50 -33.54
C HIS A 113 7.06 41.17 -32.17
N MET A 114 6.75 40.51 -31.05
CA MET A 114 6.92 41.03 -29.67
C MET A 114 8.29 40.67 -29.07
N VAL A 115 9.07 39.83 -29.77
CA VAL A 115 10.39 39.40 -29.25
C VAL A 115 11.43 40.51 -29.49
N PRO A 116 12.44 40.70 -28.60
CA PRO A 116 13.48 41.75 -28.79
C PRO A 116 14.26 41.68 -30.10
N PHE A 117 14.27 40.51 -30.74
CA PHE A 117 14.76 40.35 -32.14
C PHE A 117 13.59 39.90 -33.02
N PRO A 118 12.81 40.83 -33.60
CA PRO A 118 11.66 40.49 -34.41
C PRO A 118 12.09 39.64 -35.62
N MET A 119 11.59 38.42 -35.68
CA MET A 119 11.83 37.54 -36.81
C MET A 119 10.88 37.95 -37.95
N PRO A 120 11.39 38.11 -39.18
CA PRO A 120 10.57 38.57 -40.31
C PRO A 120 9.51 37.50 -40.64
N LEU A 121 8.25 37.88 -40.59
CA LEU A 121 7.15 37.08 -41.14
C LEU A 121 7.06 37.30 -42.65
N PRO A 122 6.71 36.26 -43.41
CA PRO A 122 6.39 36.46 -44.84
C PRO A 122 5.25 37.47 -44.97
N ASN A 123 5.33 38.38 -45.97
CA ASN A 123 4.32 39.40 -46.18
C ASN A 123 2.88 38.87 -46.28
N ILE A 124 2.71 37.60 -46.69
CA ILE A 124 1.40 36.92 -46.75
C ILE A 124 0.81 36.68 -45.35
N LEU A 125 1.65 36.57 -44.32
CA LEU A 125 1.26 36.30 -42.90
C LEU A 125 1.54 37.52 -42.02
N ASP A 126 1.82 38.67 -42.57
CA ASP A 126 2.07 39.90 -41.84
C ASP A 126 0.74 40.49 -41.34
N MET A 127 0.67 40.82 -40.05
CA MET A 127 -0.54 41.32 -39.40
C MET A 127 -1.00 42.67 -39.96
N HIS A 128 -0.06 43.52 -40.40
CA HIS A 128 -0.37 44.88 -40.92
C HIS A 128 -0.71 44.88 -42.39
N HIS A 129 -0.12 43.94 -43.18
CA HIS A 129 -0.35 43.87 -44.64
C HIS A 129 -1.48 42.93 -45.03
N ASN A 130 -1.65 41.82 -44.28
CA ASN A 130 -2.63 40.79 -44.58
C ASN A 130 -3.30 40.26 -43.30
N PRO A 131 -4.08 41.08 -42.55
CA PRO A 131 -4.65 40.72 -41.26
C PRO A 131 -5.57 39.48 -41.30
N LEU A 132 -6.30 39.31 -42.41
CA LEU A 132 -7.15 38.14 -42.58
C LEU A 132 -6.34 36.83 -42.72
N ASN A 133 -5.28 36.83 -43.53
CA ASN A 133 -4.42 35.65 -43.70
C ASN A 133 -3.70 35.29 -42.39
N PHE A 134 -3.25 36.31 -41.66
CA PHE A 134 -2.68 36.14 -40.31
C PHE A 134 -3.64 35.45 -39.37
N ALA A 135 -4.91 35.87 -39.33
CA ALA A 135 -5.95 35.25 -38.48
C ALA A 135 -6.32 33.84 -38.98
N LEU A 136 -6.45 33.63 -40.28
CA LEU A 136 -6.77 32.31 -40.86
C LEU A 136 -5.68 31.27 -40.59
N ALA A 137 -4.40 31.66 -40.68
CA ALA A 137 -3.29 30.76 -40.35
C ALA A 137 -3.35 30.30 -38.89
N GLN A 138 -3.61 31.22 -37.98
CA GLN A 138 -3.79 30.89 -36.55
C GLN A 138 -5.03 30.00 -36.31
N LEU A 139 -6.16 30.31 -36.96
CA LEU A 139 -7.39 29.52 -36.91
C LEU A 139 -7.15 28.06 -37.31
N ILE A 140 -6.46 27.84 -38.44
CA ILE A 140 -6.19 26.48 -38.95
C ILE A 140 -5.32 25.70 -37.97
N LEU A 141 -4.18 26.28 -37.53
CA LEU A 141 -3.26 25.64 -36.61
C LEU A 141 -3.96 25.31 -35.28
N THR A 142 -4.71 26.27 -34.73
CA THR A 142 -5.44 26.10 -33.48
C THR A 142 -6.52 25.03 -33.61
N THR A 143 -7.28 25.01 -34.70
CA THR A 143 -8.33 24.00 -34.93
C THR A 143 -7.75 22.58 -34.90
N ILE A 144 -6.57 22.36 -35.51
CA ILE A 144 -5.91 21.05 -35.48
C ILE A 144 -5.49 20.67 -34.05
N ILE A 145 -4.93 21.63 -33.30
CA ILE A 145 -4.54 21.43 -31.89
C ILE A 145 -5.76 21.08 -31.01
N LEU A 146 -6.85 21.82 -31.17
CA LEU A 146 -8.09 21.56 -30.42
C LEU A 146 -8.73 20.22 -30.82
N TYR A 147 -8.67 19.84 -32.10
CA TYR A 147 -9.14 18.53 -32.56
C TYR A 147 -8.35 17.38 -31.93
N ASN A 148 -7.03 17.50 -31.79
CA ASN A 148 -6.23 16.52 -31.04
C ASN A 148 -6.62 16.45 -29.59
N GLY A 149 -7.05 17.58 -28.98
CA GLY A 149 -7.56 17.71 -27.62
C GLY A 149 -9.07 17.46 -27.46
N LYS A 150 -9.78 16.95 -28.48
CA LYS A 150 -11.25 16.81 -28.48
C LYS A 150 -11.84 16.07 -27.27
N LYS A 151 -11.05 15.17 -26.62
CA LYS A 151 -11.49 14.47 -25.39
C LYS A 151 -11.87 15.48 -24.29
N PHE A 152 -11.14 16.59 -24.13
CA PHE A 152 -11.43 17.62 -23.11
C PHE A 152 -12.81 18.26 -23.33
N TYR A 153 -13.14 18.57 -24.56
CA TYR A 153 -14.44 19.18 -24.91
C TYR A 153 -15.60 18.21 -24.73
N LEU A 154 -15.46 16.97 -25.24
CA LEU A 154 -16.50 15.96 -25.16
C LEU A 154 -16.81 15.59 -23.69
N ILE A 155 -15.79 15.35 -22.87
CA ILE A 155 -15.96 14.99 -21.46
C ILE A 155 -16.37 16.21 -20.66
N GLY A 156 -15.72 17.37 -20.89
CA GLY A 156 -15.97 18.60 -20.14
C GLY A 156 -17.38 19.12 -20.30
N PHE A 157 -17.91 19.24 -21.52
CA PHE A 157 -19.29 19.67 -21.73
C PHE A 157 -20.32 18.62 -21.26
N LYS A 158 -20.04 17.32 -21.47
CA LYS A 158 -20.93 16.25 -20.97
C LYS A 158 -21.08 16.32 -19.45
N SER A 159 -19.97 16.51 -18.72
CA SER A 159 -19.98 16.63 -17.25
C SER A 159 -20.66 17.92 -16.79
N LEU A 160 -20.42 19.03 -17.47
CA LEU A 160 -21.04 20.33 -17.17
C LEU A 160 -22.58 20.25 -17.28
N PHE A 161 -23.11 19.76 -18.42
CA PHE A 161 -24.56 19.66 -18.64
C PHE A 161 -25.26 18.66 -17.72
N ARG A 162 -24.50 17.73 -17.10
CA ARG A 162 -25.03 16.80 -16.10
C ARG A 162 -24.94 17.32 -14.66
N GLY A 163 -24.49 18.56 -14.44
CA GLY A 163 -24.39 19.17 -13.13
C GLY A 163 -23.20 18.72 -12.29
N HIS A 164 -22.22 18.07 -12.89
CA HIS A 164 -20.98 17.61 -12.25
C HIS A 164 -19.75 18.18 -12.98
N PRO A 165 -19.56 19.51 -13.01
CA PRO A 165 -18.43 20.11 -13.70
C PRO A 165 -17.12 19.58 -13.14
N ASN A 166 -16.18 19.29 -14.02
CA ASN A 166 -14.88 18.74 -13.72
C ASN A 166 -13.77 19.61 -14.31
N MET A 167 -12.53 19.16 -14.16
CA MET A 167 -11.36 19.84 -14.72
C MET A 167 -11.48 20.06 -16.25
N ASP A 168 -11.96 19.04 -16.98
CA ASP A 168 -12.10 19.13 -18.43
C ASP A 168 -13.16 20.17 -18.81
N SER A 169 -14.16 20.42 -17.93
CA SER A 169 -15.14 21.49 -18.10
C SER A 169 -14.51 22.87 -18.05
N LEU A 170 -13.55 23.10 -17.10
CA LEU A 170 -12.86 24.38 -17.00
C LEU A 170 -12.01 24.66 -18.26
N VAL A 171 -11.28 23.65 -18.72
CA VAL A 171 -10.47 23.73 -19.95
C VAL A 171 -11.37 23.97 -21.17
N ALA A 172 -12.45 23.20 -21.30
CA ALA A 172 -13.37 23.29 -22.44
C ALA A 172 -14.06 24.67 -22.52
N ILE A 173 -14.52 25.23 -21.39
CA ILE A 173 -15.14 26.55 -21.34
C ILE A 173 -14.08 27.64 -21.62
N GLY A 174 -12.93 27.61 -20.92
CA GLY A 174 -11.91 28.63 -21.05
C GLY A 174 -11.33 28.71 -22.46
N THR A 175 -10.85 27.58 -23.01
CA THR A 175 -10.25 27.55 -24.36
C THR A 175 -11.31 27.66 -25.45
N GLY A 176 -12.51 27.12 -25.24
CA GLY A 176 -13.65 27.26 -26.15
C GLY A 176 -14.11 28.72 -26.28
N SER A 177 -14.18 29.45 -25.16
CA SER A 177 -14.55 30.89 -25.18
C SER A 177 -13.49 31.72 -25.94
N ALA A 178 -12.20 31.46 -25.70
CA ALA A 178 -11.10 32.13 -26.39
C ALA A 178 -11.14 31.84 -27.89
N PHE A 179 -11.38 30.59 -28.31
CA PHE A 179 -11.50 30.19 -29.71
C PHE A 179 -12.72 30.82 -30.38
N LEU A 180 -13.90 30.77 -29.78
CA LEU A 180 -15.13 31.34 -30.34
C LEU A 180 -15.02 32.85 -30.46
N TYR A 181 -14.48 33.54 -29.47
CA TYR A 181 -14.22 34.98 -29.52
C TYR A 181 -13.28 35.33 -30.66
N SER A 182 -12.15 34.61 -30.80
CA SER A 182 -11.21 34.83 -31.91
C SER A 182 -11.83 34.56 -33.27
N LEU A 183 -12.73 33.58 -33.37
CA LEU A 183 -13.48 33.31 -34.60
C LEU A 183 -14.39 34.49 -34.96
N VAL A 184 -15.11 35.08 -34.01
CA VAL A 184 -15.93 36.28 -34.21
C VAL A 184 -15.06 37.45 -34.63
N MET A 185 -13.91 37.68 -34.00
CA MET A 185 -12.96 38.72 -34.39
C MET A 185 -12.42 38.50 -35.81
N THR A 186 -12.07 37.28 -36.19
CA THR A 186 -11.61 36.92 -37.54
C THR A 186 -12.66 37.27 -38.60
N ILE A 187 -13.93 36.98 -38.34
CA ILE A 187 -15.06 37.32 -39.24
C ILE A 187 -15.23 38.85 -39.33
N SER A 188 -14.89 39.59 -38.27
CA SER A 188 -15.04 41.04 -38.23
C SER A 188 -13.89 41.79 -38.91
N ILE A 189 -12.74 41.17 -39.21
CA ILE A 189 -11.55 41.79 -39.84
C ILE A 189 -11.88 42.52 -41.14
N PRO A 190 -12.68 41.98 -42.08
CA PRO A 190 -12.96 42.69 -43.34
C PRO A 190 -13.66 44.06 -43.17
N GLY A 191 -14.32 44.29 -42.03
CA GLY A 191 -14.97 45.56 -41.69
C GLY A 191 -14.26 46.38 -40.61
N ASN A 192 -13.32 45.76 -39.89
CA ASN A 192 -12.56 46.40 -38.84
C ASN A 192 -11.18 45.73 -38.71
N GLU A 193 -10.17 46.27 -39.35
CA GLU A 193 -8.81 45.73 -39.38
C GLU A 193 -8.20 45.64 -37.97
N ASN A 194 -8.59 46.52 -37.02
CA ASN A 194 -8.13 46.48 -35.63
C ASN A 194 -8.56 45.22 -34.87
N ALA A 195 -9.56 44.47 -35.37
CA ALA A 195 -10.00 43.23 -34.76
C ALA A 195 -8.88 42.17 -34.70
N VAL A 196 -7.87 42.27 -35.60
CA VAL A 196 -6.71 41.36 -35.62
C VAL A 196 -5.86 41.41 -34.34
N HIS A 197 -5.85 42.53 -33.61
CA HIS A 197 -5.12 42.69 -32.37
C HIS A 197 -5.79 41.97 -31.17
N ASN A 198 -7.04 41.51 -31.33
CA ASN A 198 -7.86 40.90 -30.28
C ASN A 198 -8.05 39.40 -30.51
N LEU A 199 -7.08 38.74 -31.12
CA LEU A 199 -7.10 37.29 -31.32
C LEU A 199 -6.49 36.57 -30.09
N TYR A 200 -7.07 35.42 -29.71
CA TYR A 200 -6.65 34.56 -28.62
C TYR A 200 -6.48 33.09 -29.03
N TYR A 201 -6.26 32.85 -30.34
CA TYR A 201 -6.07 31.50 -30.87
C TYR A 201 -4.87 30.80 -30.24
N GLU A 202 -3.74 31.54 -30.09
CA GLU A 202 -2.54 31.00 -29.44
C GLU A 202 -2.80 30.63 -27.98
N SER A 203 -3.54 31.43 -27.24
CA SER A 203 -3.88 31.16 -25.85
C SER A 203 -4.69 29.86 -25.71
N ALA A 204 -5.71 29.67 -26.56
CA ALA A 204 -6.51 28.43 -26.57
C ALA A 204 -5.65 27.20 -26.92
N ALA A 205 -4.82 27.31 -27.96
CA ALA A 205 -3.97 26.21 -28.42
C ALA A 205 -2.90 25.81 -27.40
N ILE A 206 -2.23 26.78 -26.79
CA ILE A 206 -1.15 26.54 -25.85
C ILE A 206 -1.70 25.98 -24.56
N VAL A 207 -2.81 26.49 -24.04
CA VAL A 207 -3.44 25.94 -22.83
C VAL A 207 -3.80 24.47 -23.05
N VAL A 208 -4.44 24.09 -24.17
CA VAL A 208 -4.75 22.69 -24.49
C VAL A 208 -3.48 21.86 -24.57
N THR A 209 -2.41 22.37 -25.20
CA THR A 209 -1.13 21.67 -25.31
C THR A 209 -0.49 21.45 -23.94
N LEU A 210 -0.47 22.46 -23.07
CA LEU A 210 0.08 22.38 -21.70
C LEU A 210 -0.74 21.42 -20.81
N VAL A 211 -2.06 21.44 -20.94
CA VAL A 211 -2.92 20.44 -20.23
C VAL A 211 -2.61 19.03 -20.71
N MET A 212 -2.37 18.83 -22.01
CA MET A 212 -1.95 17.53 -22.54
C MET A 212 -0.57 17.09 -22.02
N VAL A 213 0.38 18.02 -21.79
CA VAL A 213 1.65 17.70 -21.11
C VAL A 213 1.36 17.14 -19.71
N GLY A 214 0.52 17.83 -18.93
CA GLY A 214 0.11 17.38 -17.60
C GLY A 214 -0.51 15.97 -17.63
N LYS A 215 -1.44 15.72 -18.55
CA LYS A 215 -2.09 14.41 -18.72
C LYS A 215 -1.13 13.31 -19.18
N TYR A 216 -0.20 13.63 -20.06
CA TYR A 216 0.84 12.67 -20.44
C TYR A 216 1.76 12.30 -19.27
N MET A 217 2.19 13.28 -18.47
CA MET A 217 2.98 13.04 -17.27
C MET A 217 2.21 12.21 -16.22
N GLU A 218 0.92 12.49 -16.07
CA GLU A 218 0.01 11.69 -15.23
C GLU A 218 -0.03 10.23 -15.67
N GLY A 219 -0.30 9.98 -16.96
CA GLY A 219 -0.37 8.62 -17.52
C GLY A 219 0.96 7.87 -17.38
N ARG A 220 2.08 8.55 -17.64
CA ARG A 220 3.42 7.95 -17.46
C ARG A 220 3.75 7.64 -16.01
N SER A 221 3.29 8.47 -15.07
CA SER A 221 3.47 8.21 -13.63
C SER A 221 2.68 6.98 -13.19
N LYS A 222 1.41 6.85 -13.62
CA LYS A 222 0.58 5.67 -13.36
C LYS A 222 1.23 4.39 -13.91
N GLY A 223 1.75 4.40 -15.14
CA GLY A 223 2.43 3.25 -15.73
C GLY A 223 3.70 2.82 -14.98
N LYS A 224 4.52 3.78 -14.53
CA LYS A 224 5.75 3.46 -13.76
C LYS A 224 5.49 2.86 -12.38
N THR A 225 4.30 3.02 -11.87
CA THR A 225 3.96 2.58 -10.52
C THR A 225 3.46 1.14 -10.50
N SER A 226 2.90 0.66 -11.61
CA SER A 226 2.63 -0.77 -11.84
C SER A 226 3.90 -1.60 -12.07
N GLU A 227 5.05 -0.94 -12.32
CA GLU A 227 6.33 -1.63 -12.56
C GLU A 227 6.81 -2.48 -11.38
N ALA A 228 6.52 -2.09 -10.14
CA ALA A 228 6.91 -2.87 -8.96
C ALA A 228 6.09 -4.18 -8.85
N ILE A 229 4.79 -4.09 -9.09
CA ILE A 229 3.90 -5.28 -9.11
C ILE A 229 4.29 -6.19 -10.27
N ARG A 230 4.54 -5.61 -11.46
CA ARG A 230 4.97 -6.38 -12.63
C ARG A 230 6.26 -7.15 -12.39
N LYS A 231 7.26 -6.52 -11.76
CA LYS A 231 8.51 -7.21 -11.39
C LYS A 231 8.29 -8.41 -10.48
N LEU A 232 7.36 -8.31 -9.53
CA LEU A 232 6.98 -9.45 -8.70
C LEU A 232 6.27 -10.53 -9.51
N MET A 233 5.37 -10.17 -10.42
CA MET A 233 4.69 -11.14 -11.29
C MET A 233 5.65 -11.84 -12.27
N GLU A 234 6.72 -11.15 -12.71
CA GLU A 234 7.78 -11.72 -13.57
C GLU A 234 8.65 -12.76 -12.83
N LEU A 235 8.59 -12.84 -11.49
CA LEU A 235 9.28 -13.87 -10.69
C LEU A 235 8.59 -15.24 -10.76
N ALA A 236 7.34 -15.32 -11.17
CA ALA A 236 6.65 -16.59 -11.37
C ALA A 236 7.01 -17.15 -12.76
N PRO A 237 7.74 -18.27 -12.87
CA PRO A 237 8.01 -18.90 -14.16
C PRO A 237 6.71 -19.46 -14.76
N ASP A 238 6.66 -19.54 -16.08
CA ASP A 238 5.47 -20.03 -16.79
C ASP A 238 5.42 -21.56 -16.84
N THR A 239 6.55 -22.25 -16.62
CA THR A 239 6.68 -23.73 -16.67
C THR A 239 7.32 -24.28 -15.39
N ALA A 240 6.98 -25.53 -15.07
CA ALA A 240 7.57 -26.33 -14.00
C ALA A 240 7.97 -27.71 -14.50
N VAL A 241 9.02 -28.31 -13.95
CA VAL A 241 9.43 -29.67 -14.23
C VAL A 241 8.81 -30.58 -13.18
N VAL A 242 7.76 -31.32 -13.54
CA VAL A 242 7.03 -32.24 -12.66
C VAL A 242 7.60 -33.65 -12.81
N ILE A 243 7.67 -34.39 -11.71
CA ILE A 243 8.05 -35.81 -11.68
C ILE A 243 6.77 -36.64 -11.60
N ARG A 244 6.38 -37.28 -12.71
CA ARG A 244 5.22 -38.20 -12.80
C ARG A 244 5.71 -39.60 -13.20
N ASP A 245 5.36 -40.59 -12.42
CA ASP A 245 5.76 -42.00 -12.67
C ASP A 245 7.28 -42.19 -12.84
N GLY A 246 8.10 -41.36 -12.18
CA GLY A 246 9.56 -41.40 -12.28
C GLY A 246 10.14 -40.67 -13.50
N GLU A 247 9.30 -40.11 -14.39
CA GLU A 247 9.72 -39.34 -15.56
C GLU A 247 9.61 -37.83 -15.26
N GLN A 248 10.61 -37.07 -15.72
CA GLN A 248 10.63 -35.62 -15.65
C GLN A 248 9.93 -35.03 -16.87
N LYS A 249 8.89 -34.21 -16.65
CA LYS A 249 8.12 -33.58 -17.72
C LYS A 249 7.95 -32.10 -17.45
N GLU A 250 8.31 -31.25 -18.39
CA GLU A 250 8.04 -29.85 -18.35
C GLU A 250 6.57 -29.57 -18.70
N VAL A 251 5.86 -28.88 -17.83
CA VAL A 251 4.44 -28.55 -17.96
C VAL A 251 4.20 -27.08 -17.59
N PRO A 252 3.12 -26.45 -18.09
CA PRO A 252 2.71 -25.14 -17.60
C PRO A 252 2.42 -25.18 -16.09
N VAL A 253 2.84 -24.16 -15.34
CA VAL A 253 2.65 -24.08 -13.88
C VAL A 253 1.18 -24.21 -13.49
N GLU A 254 0.27 -23.69 -14.31
CA GLU A 254 -1.18 -23.76 -14.09
C GLU A 254 -1.75 -25.20 -14.12
N SER A 255 -1.00 -26.14 -14.72
CA SER A 255 -1.40 -27.56 -14.82
C SER A 255 -0.84 -28.44 -13.69
N VAL A 256 -0.06 -27.86 -12.78
CA VAL A 256 0.50 -28.56 -11.62
C VAL A 256 -0.56 -28.68 -10.55
N ALA A 257 -0.72 -29.91 -10.01
CA ALA A 257 -1.68 -30.17 -8.95
C ALA A 257 -1.05 -30.08 -7.56
N LEU A 258 -1.89 -29.85 -6.55
CA LEU A 258 -1.46 -29.84 -5.15
C LEU A 258 -0.89 -31.22 -4.76
N GLY A 259 0.28 -31.22 -4.10
CA GLY A 259 0.96 -32.45 -3.68
C GLY A 259 1.84 -33.12 -4.74
N GLU A 260 1.87 -32.60 -5.97
CA GLU A 260 2.82 -33.09 -7.00
C GLU A 260 4.27 -32.76 -6.63
N LEU A 261 5.18 -33.58 -7.16
CA LEU A 261 6.62 -33.37 -6.98
C LEU A 261 7.19 -32.59 -8.16
N ILE A 262 7.88 -31.50 -7.86
CA ILE A 262 8.58 -30.69 -8.86
C ILE A 262 10.08 -30.74 -8.63
N LEU A 263 10.85 -30.84 -9.72
CA LEU A 263 12.31 -30.75 -9.68
C LEU A 263 12.75 -29.33 -9.98
N ILE A 264 13.55 -28.76 -9.08
CA ILE A 264 14.10 -27.42 -9.20
C ILE A 264 15.61 -27.52 -9.39
N LYS A 265 16.08 -27.07 -10.55
CA LYS A 265 17.49 -27.12 -10.93
C LYS A 265 18.25 -25.91 -10.37
N PRO A 266 19.58 -26.02 -10.19
CA PRO A 266 20.42 -24.86 -9.84
C PRO A 266 20.24 -23.70 -10.84
N GLY A 267 20.15 -22.47 -10.32
CA GLY A 267 19.99 -21.25 -11.10
C GLY A 267 18.56 -21.00 -11.61
N SER A 268 17.60 -21.88 -11.33
CA SER A 268 16.21 -21.67 -11.75
C SER A 268 15.35 -21.03 -10.66
N LEU A 269 14.29 -20.31 -11.08
CA LEU A 269 13.24 -19.83 -10.20
C LEU A 269 12.41 -21.01 -9.69
N ILE A 270 11.99 -20.95 -8.45
CA ILE A 270 11.05 -21.86 -7.81
C ILE A 270 9.64 -21.54 -8.32
N PRO A 271 8.94 -22.47 -8.98
CA PRO A 271 7.68 -22.13 -9.65
C PRO A 271 6.49 -22.00 -8.71
N LEU A 272 6.45 -22.77 -7.62
CA LEU A 272 5.34 -22.82 -6.67
C LEU A 272 5.86 -23.02 -5.25
N ASP A 273 5.04 -22.66 -4.26
CA ASP A 273 5.34 -22.91 -2.85
C ASP A 273 5.31 -24.39 -2.53
N GLY A 274 6.20 -24.86 -1.69
CA GLY A 274 6.25 -26.26 -1.33
C GLY A 274 7.25 -26.59 -0.22
N ILE A 275 7.36 -27.88 0.07
CA ILE A 275 8.28 -28.44 1.07
C ILE A 275 9.33 -29.29 0.36
N VAL A 276 10.59 -29.13 0.73
CA VAL A 276 11.70 -29.92 0.22
C VAL A 276 11.58 -31.36 0.69
N VAL A 277 11.48 -32.31 -0.25
CA VAL A 277 11.40 -33.75 0.04
C VAL A 277 12.77 -34.39 -0.08
N GLU A 278 13.58 -33.94 -1.06
CA GLU A 278 14.90 -34.51 -1.37
C GLU A 278 15.85 -33.42 -1.83
N GLY A 279 17.10 -33.51 -1.42
CA GLY A 279 18.18 -32.57 -1.75
C GLY A 279 18.39 -31.51 -0.68
N SER A 280 19.41 -30.68 -0.89
CA SER A 280 19.72 -29.49 -0.09
C SER A 280 20.28 -28.42 -1.00
N THR A 281 20.00 -27.15 -0.67
CA THR A 281 20.43 -26.01 -1.47
C THR A 281 20.42 -24.73 -0.68
N SER A 282 21.01 -23.66 -1.23
CA SER A 282 20.79 -22.29 -0.79
C SER A 282 19.85 -21.57 -1.74
N VAL A 283 18.83 -20.91 -1.19
CA VAL A 283 17.78 -20.21 -1.92
C VAL A 283 17.90 -18.69 -1.67
N ASP A 284 17.90 -17.91 -2.74
CA ASP A 284 17.82 -16.46 -2.67
C ASP A 284 16.35 -16.03 -2.63
N GLU A 285 15.93 -15.57 -1.47
CA GLU A 285 14.59 -15.01 -1.21
C GLU A 285 14.58 -13.47 -1.21
N SER A 286 15.69 -12.82 -1.64
CA SER A 286 15.89 -11.37 -1.51
C SER A 286 14.81 -10.52 -2.18
N MET A 287 14.23 -11.00 -3.27
CA MET A 287 13.15 -10.30 -3.98
C MET A 287 11.84 -10.26 -3.17
N LEU A 288 11.65 -11.19 -2.24
CA LEU A 288 10.46 -11.28 -1.39
C LEU A 288 10.73 -10.73 0.01
N THR A 289 11.86 -11.10 0.58
CA THR A 289 12.23 -10.73 1.95
C THR A 289 13.06 -9.44 2.03
N GLY A 290 13.78 -9.09 0.96
CA GLY A 290 14.74 -7.99 0.95
C GLY A 290 16.07 -8.33 1.65
N GLU A 291 16.37 -9.62 1.91
CA GLU A 291 17.67 -10.07 2.44
C GLU A 291 18.56 -10.56 1.32
N SER A 292 19.80 -10.05 1.28
CA SER A 292 20.76 -10.42 0.22
C SER A 292 21.53 -11.71 0.52
N ILE A 293 21.34 -12.31 1.71
CA ILE A 293 22.02 -13.54 2.10
C ILE A 293 21.12 -14.72 1.76
N PRO A 294 21.57 -15.67 0.91
CA PRO A 294 20.79 -16.86 0.61
C PRO A 294 20.57 -17.72 1.86
N VAL A 295 19.37 -18.30 1.95
CA VAL A 295 18.96 -19.17 3.06
C VAL A 295 19.20 -20.61 2.68
N GLU A 296 19.87 -21.37 3.56
CA GLU A 296 20.03 -22.81 3.39
C GLU A 296 18.70 -23.52 3.61
N LYS A 297 18.37 -24.45 2.70
CA LYS A 297 17.15 -25.25 2.72
C LYS A 297 17.51 -26.71 2.63
N GLU A 298 17.02 -27.46 3.60
CA GLU A 298 17.19 -28.91 3.71
C GLU A 298 15.85 -29.63 3.61
N LYS A 299 15.87 -30.94 3.76
CA LYS A 299 14.64 -31.75 3.74
C LYS A 299 13.68 -31.30 4.87
N GLU A 300 12.41 -31.16 4.54
CA GLU A 300 11.29 -30.66 5.37
C GLU A 300 11.23 -29.13 5.50
N ASP A 301 12.16 -28.37 4.91
CA ASP A 301 12.09 -26.91 4.87
C ASP A 301 11.10 -26.44 3.79
N GLU A 302 10.44 -25.32 4.11
CA GLU A 302 9.55 -24.65 3.15
C GLU A 302 10.34 -23.80 2.16
N VAL A 303 9.89 -23.79 0.90
CA VAL A 303 10.39 -22.92 -0.16
C VAL A 303 9.25 -22.14 -0.78
N ILE A 304 9.54 -20.88 -1.14
CA ILE A 304 8.54 -19.94 -1.66
C ILE A 304 8.72 -19.77 -3.16
N GLY A 305 7.60 -19.83 -3.90
CA GLY A 305 7.59 -19.55 -5.33
C GLY A 305 8.08 -18.13 -5.66
N GLY A 306 8.88 -18.02 -6.74
CA GLY A 306 9.53 -16.76 -7.11
C GLY A 306 10.95 -16.55 -6.54
N SER A 307 11.39 -17.41 -5.61
CA SER A 307 12.77 -17.42 -5.11
C SER A 307 13.72 -18.10 -6.11
N VAL A 308 15.01 -17.83 -6.02
CA VAL A 308 16.03 -18.39 -6.91
C VAL A 308 16.81 -19.51 -6.20
N ASN A 309 16.81 -20.69 -6.79
CA ASN A 309 17.63 -21.81 -6.32
C ASN A 309 19.09 -21.63 -6.79
N TYR A 310 20.08 -21.57 -5.87
CA TYR A 310 21.45 -21.29 -6.27
C TYR A 310 22.30 -22.53 -6.61
N GLN A 311 22.37 -23.53 -5.74
CA GLN A 311 23.42 -24.55 -5.84
C GLN A 311 22.91 -25.96 -6.10
N GLY A 312 22.22 -26.59 -5.19
CA GLY A 312 21.75 -27.98 -5.32
C GLY A 312 20.52 -28.13 -6.19
N ALA A 313 20.29 -29.33 -6.73
CA ALA A 313 18.98 -29.68 -7.26
C ALA A 313 18.12 -30.19 -6.10
N ILE A 314 16.91 -29.69 -5.97
CA ILE A 314 15.95 -30.10 -4.95
C ILE A 314 14.66 -30.62 -5.56
N THR A 315 14.06 -31.61 -4.92
CA THR A 315 12.70 -32.06 -5.22
C THR A 315 11.75 -31.48 -4.18
N VAL A 316 10.74 -30.78 -4.63
CA VAL A 316 9.78 -30.07 -3.79
C VAL A 316 8.40 -30.64 -3.98
N LYS A 317 7.68 -30.92 -2.89
CA LYS A 317 6.26 -31.25 -2.89
C LYS A 317 5.44 -29.98 -2.82
N VAL A 318 4.61 -29.73 -3.83
CA VAL A 318 3.78 -28.51 -3.94
C VAL A 318 2.74 -28.45 -2.83
N THR A 319 2.71 -27.34 -2.09
CA THR A 319 1.75 -27.09 -1.01
C THR A 319 0.69 -26.04 -1.36
N HIS A 320 0.99 -25.09 -2.26
CA HIS A 320 0.05 -24.05 -2.70
C HIS A 320 0.11 -23.86 -4.21
N ILE A 321 -1.04 -23.58 -4.82
CA ILE A 321 -1.18 -23.39 -6.27
C ILE A 321 -2.04 -22.18 -6.60
N GLY A 322 -1.84 -21.57 -7.76
CA GLY A 322 -2.69 -20.48 -8.28
C GLY A 322 -2.72 -19.25 -7.37
N ALA A 323 -3.92 -18.85 -6.96
CA ALA A 323 -4.14 -17.68 -6.12
C ALA A 323 -3.67 -17.84 -4.66
N ASP A 324 -3.48 -19.08 -4.21
CA ASP A 324 -3.10 -19.39 -2.84
C ASP A 324 -1.58 -19.36 -2.61
N THR A 325 -0.77 -19.20 -3.67
CA THR A 325 0.68 -19.06 -3.53
C THR A 325 1.04 -17.76 -2.81
N THR A 326 2.12 -17.78 -2.03
CA THR A 326 2.63 -16.62 -1.29
C THR A 326 2.87 -15.43 -2.22
N LEU A 327 3.46 -15.64 -3.39
CA LEU A 327 3.68 -14.58 -4.37
C LEU A 327 2.36 -13.99 -4.89
N ALA A 328 1.35 -14.81 -5.19
CA ALA A 328 0.04 -14.33 -5.62
C ALA A 328 -0.67 -13.52 -4.52
N LYS A 329 -0.58 -13.96 -3.27
CA LYS A 329 -1.09 -13.22 -2.10
C LYS A 329 -0.39 -11.87 -1.93
N ILE A 330 0.93 -11.80 -2.08
CA ILE A 330 1.71 -10.55 -2.03
C ILE A 330 1.24 -9.59 -3.14
N VAL A 331 1.12 -10.06 -4.37
CA VAL A 331 0.63 -9.25 -5.50
C VAL A 331 -0.78 -8.72 -5.21
N LYS A 332 -1.68 -9.58 -4.73
CA LYS A 332 -3.06 -9.20 -4.36
C LYS A 332 -3.08 -8.15 -3.25
N MET A 333 -2.25 -8.30 -2.21
CA MET A 333 -2.12 -7.29 -1.15
C MET A 333 -1.68 -5.93 -1.70
N MET A 334 -0.73 -5.90 -2.63
CA MET A 334 -0.28 -4.64 -3.24
C MET A 334 -1.37 -4.02 -4.13
N GLU A 335 -2.15 -4.82 -4.84
CA GLU A 335 -3.31 -4.36 -5.61
C GLU A 335 -4.39 -3.79 -4.67
N ASP A 336 -4.70 -4.48 -3.59
CA ASP A 336 -5.70 -4.04 -2.59
C ASP A 336 -5.23 -2.77 -1.84
N ALA A 337 -3.92 -2.64 -1.56
CA ALA A 337 -3.34 -1.43 -0.98
C ALA A 337 -3.59 -0.19 -1.86
N GLN A 338 -3.61 -0.38 -3.17
CA GLN A 338 -3.97 0.67 -4.12
C GLN A 338 -5.48 0.89 -4.21
N GLY A 339 -6.28 -0.11 -3.88
CA GLY A 339 -7.75 -0.09 -3.98
C GLY A 339 -8.44 0.73 -2.90
N LYS A 340 -8.04 0.58 -1.63
CA LYS A 340 -8.65 1.29 -0.50
C LYS A 340 -8.06 2.68 -0.33
N LYS A 341 -8.93 3.72 -0.39
CA LYS A 341 -8.53 5.11 -0.22
C LYS A 341 -8.17 5.44 1.23
N ALA A 342 -7.01 6.05 1.42
CA ALA A 342 -6.65 6.66 2.69
C ALA A 342 -7.59 7.83 3.06
N PRO A 343 -7.88 8.09 4.35
CA PRO A 343 -8.72 9.20 4.81
C PRO A 343 -8.31 10.56 4.23
N ILE A 344 -7.01 10.84 4.13
CA ILE A 344 -6.48 12.07 3.53
C ILE A 344 -6.84 12.20 2.04
N SER A 345 -6.96 11.08 1.31
CA SER A 345 -7.43 11.09 -0.08
C SER A 345 -8.90 11.45 -0.16
N LYS A 346 -9.74 10.91 0.74
CA LYS A 346 -11.17 11.23 0.81
C LYS A 346 -11.39 12.72 1.05
N LEU A 347 -10.58 13.31 1.93
CA LEU A 347 -10.61 14.76 2.19
C LEU A 347 -10.22 15.58 0.95
N ALA A 348 -9.13 15.21 0.29
CA ALA A 348 -8.66 15.89 -0.92
C ALA A 348 -9.71 15.83 -2.05
N ASP A 349 -10.34 14.69 -2.26
CA ASP A 349 -11.40 14.49 -3.25
C ASP A 349 -12.65 15.33 -2.92
N THR A 350 -13.02 15.43 -1.65
CA THR A 350 -14.13 16.27 -1.20
C THR A 350 -13.87 17.74 -1.50
N VAL A 351 -12.68 18.24 -1.17
CA VAL A 351 -12.26 19.61 -1.48
C VAL A 351 -12.28 19.85 -2.99
N ALA A 352 -11.75 18.92 -3.81
CA ALA A 352 -11.78 19.04 -5.27
C ALA A 352 -13.19 19.13 -5.82
N GLY A 353 -14.14 18.41 -5.24
CA GLY A 353 -15.55 18.42 -5.65
C GLY A 353 -16.25 19.78 -5.48
N TYR A 354 -15.87 20.57 -4.46
CA TYR A 354 -16.38 21.92 -4.25
C TYR A 354 -15.57 22.99 -4.99
N PHE A 355 -14.29 22.72 -5.22
CA PHE A 355 -13.35 23.68 -5.79
C PHE A 355 -13.75 24.11 -7.23
N VAL A 356 -14.09 23.16 -8.10
CA VAL A 356 -14.43 23.46 -9.50
C VAL A 356 -15.66 24.36 -9.63
N PRO A 357 -16.82 24.07 -8.97
CA PRO A 357 -17.95 25.01 -8.98
C PRO A 357 -17.62 26.39 -8.40
N ALA A 358 -16.84 26.46 -7.31
CA ALA A 358 -16.43 27.71 -6.69
C ALA A 358 -15.61 28.57 -7.67
N VAL A 359 -14.64 27.97 -8.36
CA VAL A 359 -13.83 28.66 -9.37
C VAL A 359 -14.67 29.20 -10.52
N MET A 360 -15.60 28.40 -11.02
CA MET A 360 -16.52 28.86 -12.10
C MET A 360 -17.31 30.08 -11.62
N THR A 361 -17.79 30.06 -10.39
CA THR A 361 -18.49 31.21 -9.80
C THR A 361 -17.58 32.43 -9.71
N ILE A 362 -16.34 32.25 -9.22
CA ILE A 362 -15.36 33.34 -9.12
C ILE A 362 -15.04 33.92 -10.51
N ALA A 363 -14.87 33.07 -11.54
CA ALA A 363 -14.62 33.52 -12.90
C ALA A 363 -15.75 34.41 -13.43
N VAL A 364 -17.01 33.97 -13.23
CA VAL A 364 -18.17 34.73 -13.66
C VAL A 364 -18.31 36.03 -12.87
N VAL A 365 -18.17 36.00 -11.54
CA VAL A 365 -18.28 37.18 -10.68
C VAL A 365 -17.18 38.20 -10.99
N ALA A 366 -15.92 37.77 -11.14
CA ALA A 366 -14.82 38.63 -11.51
C ALA A 366 -15.08 39.29 -12.88
N SER A 367 -15.55 38.53 -13.86
CA SER A 367 -15.92 39.03 -15.18
C SER A 367 -17.00 40.09 -15.13
N ILE A 368 -18.06 39.88 -14.34
CA ILE A 368 -19.13 40.86 -14.14
C ILE A 368 -18.61 42.12 -13.47
N ILE A 369 -17.77 42.02 -12.43
CA ILE A 369 -17.20 43.17 -11.75
C ILE A 369 -16.39 44.04 -12.71
N TRP A 370 -15.49 43.45 -13.51
CA TRP A 370 -14.66 44.19 -14.44
C TRP A 370 -15.47 44.79 -15.62
N LEU A 371 -16.53 44.12 -16.06
CA LEU A 371 -17.45 44.67 -17.04
C LEU A 371 -18.20 45.90 -16.48
N LEU A 372 -18.66 45.86 -15.22
CA LEU A 372 -19.31 46.97 -14.57
C LEU A 372 -18.36 48.18 -14.31
N LEU A 373 -17.07 47.88 -14.16
CA LEU A 373 -16.03 48.90 -14.04
C LEU A 373 -15.68 49.56 -15.42
N GLY A 374 -16.35 49.16 -16.49
CA GLY A 374 -16.24 49.76 -17.82
C GLY A 374 -15.09 49.22 -18.69
N HIS A 375 -14.50 48.09 -18.34
CA HIS A 375 -13.49 47.44 -19.17
C HIS A 375 -14.12 46.73 -20.34
N ASP A 376 -13.39 46.65 -21.45
CA ASP A 376 -13.84 46.02 -22.69
C ASP A 376 -13.94 44.48 -22.59
N ILE A 377 -14.68 43.87 -23.51
CA ILE A 377 -14.92 42.41 -23.52
C ILE A 377 -13.62 41.63 -23.63
N THR A 378 -12.61 42.14 -24.33
CA THR A 378 -11.30 41.50 -24.49
C THR A 378 -10.59 41.35 -23.14
N PHE A 379 -10.60 42.42 -22.33
CA PHE A 379 -10.06 42.43 -20.99
C PHE A 379 -10.77 41.42 -20.08
N VAL A 380 -12.10 41.47 -20.08
CA VAL A 380 -12.96 40.59 -19.27
C VAL A 380 -12.75 39.12 -19.65
N LEU A 381 -12.63 38.81 -20.94
CA LEU A 381 -12.37 37.45 -21.46
C LEU A 381 -11.00 36.94 -20.98
N THR A 382 -9.97 37.81 -20.99
CA THR A 382 -8.64 37.44 -20.51
C THR A 382 -8.69 37.02 -19.03
N ILE A 383 -9.41 37.76 -18.16
CA ILE A 383 -9.61 37.41 -16.77
C ILE A 383 -10.37 36.10 -16.66
N PHE A 384 -11.51 35.97 -17.37
CA PHE A 384 -12.33 34.77 -17.35
C PHE A 384 -11.52 33.51 -17.69
N VAL A 385 -10.81 33.54 -18.79
CA VAL A 385 -9.98 32.41 -19.23
C VAL A 385 -8.83 32.15 -18.26
N SER A 386 -8.13 33.20 -17.80
CA SER A 386 -7.01 33.05 -16.86
C SER A 386 -7.44 32.41 -15.53
N VAL A 387 -8.59 32.83 -14.98
CA VAL A 387 -9.16 32.28 -13.74
C VAL A 387 -9.51 30.79 -13.93
N LEU A 388 -10.19 30.42 -15.02
CA LEU A 388 -10.54 29.04 -15.28
C LEU A 388 -9.32 28.13 -15.48
N VAL A 389 -8.29 28.63 -16.16
CA VAL A 389 -7.09 27.86 -16.47
C VAL A 389 -6.22 27.65 -15.23
N ILE A 390 -5.90 28.73 -14.48
CA ILE A 390 -4.99 28.64 -13.34
C ILE A 390 -5.55 27.80 -12.21
N ALA A 391 -6.85 27.75 -12.07
CA ALA A 391 -7.54 27.06 -11.01
C ALA A 391 -7.74 25.55 -11.28
N CYS A 392 -7.15 25.00 -12.33
CA CYS A 392 -7.23 23.55 -12.57
C CYS A 392 -6.49 22.76 -11.47
N PRO A 393 -7.16 21.93 -10.65
CA PRO A 393 -6.51 21.15 -9.60
C PRO A 393 -5.91 19.84 -10.14
N CYS A 394 -5.19 19.90 -11.28
CA CYS A 394 -4.68 18.72 -11.97
C CYS A 394 -3.75 17.87 -11.11
N ALA A 395 -2.88 18.51 -10.32
CA ALA A 395 -1.92 17.86 -9.45
C ALA A 395 -2.56 17.20 -8.21
N LEU A 396 -3.73 17.69 -7.77
CA LEU A 396 -4.41 17.20 -6.57
C LEU A 396 -4.80 15.72 -6.68
N GLY A 397 -5.31 15.31 -7.85
CA GLY A 397 -5.72 13.92 -8.10
C GLY A 397 -4.54 12.92 -8.10
N LEU A 398 -3.31 13.42 -8.22
CA LEU A 398 -2.08 12.60 -8.20
C LEU A 398 -1.36 12.63 -6.85
N ALA A 399 -1.59 13.67 -6.04
CA ALA A 399 -0.81 13.98 -4.85
C ALA A 399 -0.74 12.82 -3.86
N THR A 400 -1.87 12.19 -3.56
CA THR A 400 -1.99 11.08 -2.61
C THR A 400 -1.72 9.71 -3.26
N PRO A 401 -2.38 9.33 -4.38
CA PRO A 401 -2.19 8.00 -4.94
C PRO A 401 -0.74 7.71 -5.33
N THR A 402 -0.05 8.67 -5.94
CA THR A 402 1.35 8.45 -6.35
C THR A 402 2.28 8.26 -5.16
N ALA A 403 2.07 9.00 -4.07
CA ALA A 403 2.90 8.85 -2.87
C ALA A 403 2.63 7.53 -2.14
N ILE A 404 1.35 7.12 -2.00
CA ILE A 404 0.99 5.81 -1.43
C ILE A 404 1.64 4.69 -2.23
N MET A 405 1.50 4.73 -3.55
CA MET A 405 2.02 3.74 -4.46
C MET A 405 3.55 3.62 -4.39
N VAL A 406 4.27 4.77 -4.34
CA VAL A 406 5.73 4.77 -4.19
C VAL A 406 6.11 4.28 -2.79
N GLY A 407 5.35 4.66 -1.75
CA GLY A 407 5.57 4.23 -0.38
C GLY A 407 5.35 2.72 -0.19
N THR A 408 4.23 2.18 -0.65
CA THR A 408 3.96 0.74 -0.57
C THR A 408 4.96 -0.08 -1.38
N GLY A 409 5.36 0.40 -2.57
CA GLY A 409 6.42 -0.23 -3.36
C GLY A 409 7.79 -0.19 -2.67
N LEU A 410 8.13 0.90 -1.99
CA LEU A 410 9.35 0.97 -1.17
C LEU A 410 9.28 0.00 0.02
N GLY A 411 8.11 -0.10 0.66
CA GLY A 411 7.87 -1.08 1.74
C GLY A 411 8.07 -2.51 1.27
N ALA A 412 7.46 -2.88 0.16
CA ALA A 412 7.57 -4.22 -0.42
C ALA A 412 9.02 -4.61 -0.73
N ASN A 413 9.83 -3.68 -1.26
CA ASN A 413 11.27 -3.92 -1.49
C ASN A 413 12.06 -4.15 -0.19
N HIS A 414 11.50 -3.84 0.98
CA HIS A 414 12.09 -4.09 2.29
C HIS A 414 11.37 -5.22 3.05
N GLY A 415 10.52 -6.00 2.38
CA GLY A 415 9.75 -7.06 3.02
C GLY A 415 8.61 -6.55 3.92
N ILE A 416 8.17 -5.30 3.74
CA ILE A 416 7.05 -4.68 4.49
C ILE A 416 5.85 -4.57 3.55
N LEU A 417 4.88 -5.45 3.70
CA LEU A 417 3.67 -5.49 2.88
C LEU A 417 2.54 -4.75 3.58
N ILE A 418 1.96 -3.76 2.91
CA ILE A 418 0.90 -2.91 3.47
C ILE A 418 -0.38 -3.16 2.69
N LYS A 419 -1.45 -3.58 3.34
CA LYS A 419 -2.72 -3.96 2.70
C LYS A 419 -3.62 -2.78 2.30
N SER A 420 -3.39 -1.59 2.85
CA SER A 420 -4.25 -0.45 2.53
C SER A 420 -3.54 0.89 2.69
N GLY A 421 -3.98 1.90 1.91
CA GLY A 421 -3.55 3.28 2.13
C GLY A 421 -4.00 3.83 3.48
N GLU A 422 -5.05 3.26 4.07
CA GLU A 422 -5.55 3.59 5.40
C GLU A 422 -4.59 3.11 6.48
N ALA A 423 -4.13 1.84 6.43
CA ALA A 423 -3.12 1.29 7.33
C ALA A 423 -1.83 2.12 7.29
N LEU A 424 -1.40 2.52 6.06
CA LEU A 424 -0.25 3.40 5.90
C LEU A 424 -0.48 4.77 6.54
N GLU A 425 -1.71 5.32 6.47
CA GLU A 425 -2.02 6.61 7.11
C GLU A 425 -2.13 6.49 8.61
N ILE A 426 -2.75 5.43 9.16
CA ILE A 426 -2.94 5.29 10.60
C ILE A 426 -1.60 5.02 11.30
N SER A 427 -0.73 4.22 10.69
CA SER A 427 0.58 3.88 11.26
C SER A 427 1.46 5.08 11.63
N HIS A 428 1.27 6.26 10.99
CA HIS A 428 2.03 7.46 11.37
C HIS A 428 1.53 8.13 12.66
N LYS A 429 0.31 7.78 13.11
CA LYS A 429 -0.36 8.35 14.29
C LYS A 429 -0.21 7.48 15.52
N VAL A 430 0.42 6.31 15.39
CA VAL A 430 0.57 5.34 16.48
C VAL A 430 1.25 5.97 17.68
N ASP A 431 0.60 5.86 18.84
CA ASP A 431 1.06 6.35 20.13
C ASP A 431 1.55 5.21 21.04
N ALA A 432 1.01 3.99 20.85
CA ALA A 432 1.36 2.79 21.59
C ALA A 432 1.57 1.59 20.66
N VAL A 433 2.65 0.85 20.88
CA VAL A 433 2.93 -0.43 20.21
C VAL A 433 2.81 -1.54 21.24
N VAL A 434 1.92 -2.48 21.01
CA VAL A 434 1.75 -3.70 21.81
C VAL A 434 2.44 -4.84 21.08
N LEU A 435 3.45 -5.43 21.71
CA LEU A 435 4.25 -6.52 21.16
C LEU A 435 3.85 -7.82 21.87
N ASP A 436 3.43 -8.84 21.13
CA ASP A 436 3.43 -10.18 21.71
C ASP A 436 4.85 -10.60 22.08
N LYS A 437 4.99 -11.46 23.07
CA LYS A 437 6.31 -11.97 23.48
C LYS A 437 6.79 -13.04 22.51
N THR A 438 6.00 -14.12 22.37
CA THR A 438 6.42 -15.37 21.72
C THR A 438 6.49 -15.24 20.21
N GLY A 439 7.62 -15.60 19.59
CA GLY A 439 7.80 -15.47 18.14
C GLY A 439 8.00 -14.03 17.66
N THR A 440 7.65 -13.01 18.46
CA THR A 440 7.77 -11.59 18.14
C THR A 440 9.01 -10.97 18.79
N ILE A 441 9.05 -10.88 20.11
CA ILE A 441 10.24 -10.41 20.87
C ILE A 441 11.28 -11.53 20.99
N THR A 442 10.81 -12.78 21.08
CA THR A 442 11.62 -13.99 21.23
C THR A 442 11.60 -14.81 19.93
N GLU A 443 12.48 -15.81 19.85
CA GLU A 443 12.62 -16.68 18.66
C GLU A 443 11.38 -17.58 18.42
N GLY A 444 10.54 -17.78 19.43
CA GLY A 444 9.41 -18.71 19.37
C GLY A 444 9.81 -20.18 19.43
N LYS A 445 11.07 -20.45 19.71
CA LYS A 445 11.65 -21.79 19.82
C LYS A 445 12.22 -21.99 21.23
N PRO A 446 11.41 -22.46 22.19
CA PRO A 446 11.89 -22.74 23.53
C PRO A 446 13.04 -23.74 23.51
N THR A 447 14.02 -23.54 24.37
CA THR A 447 15.18 -24.43 24.50
C THR A 447 15.43 -24.76 25.97
N VAL A 448 16.04 -25.94 26.22
CA VAL A 448 16.46 -26.33 27.59
C VAL A 448 17.66 -25.49 28.01
N MET A 449 17.48 -24.69 29.06
CA MET A 449 18.51 -23.82 29.62
C MET A 449 19.33 -24.46 30.71
N GLN A 450 18.68 -25.09 31.67
CA GLN A 450 19.30 -25.74 32.83
C GLN A 450 18.57 -27.02 33.21
N VAL A 451 19.33 -27.98 33.69
CA VAL A 451 18.81 -29.22 34.29
C VAL A 451 19.39 -29.31 35.68
N ILE A 452 18.55 -29.30 36.69
CA ILE A 452 18.97 -29.32 38.10
C ILE A 452 18.41 -30.57 38.75
N SER A 453 19.30 -31.42 39.34
CA SER A 453 18.92 -32.61 40.06
C SER A 453 19.76 -32.78 41.32
N HIS A 454 19.11 -33.09 42.44
CA HIS A 454 19.78 -33.40 43.69
C HIS A 454 19.89 -34.92 43.93
N SER A 455 19.14 -35.73 43.15
CA SER A 455 19.01 -37.18 43.41
C SER A 455 19.52 -38.09 42.29
N ALA A 456 19.79 -37.55 41.09
CA ALA A 456 20.25 -38.29 39.91
C ALA A 456 21.24 -37.48 39.09
N SER A 457 21.84 -38.05 38.03
CA SER A 457 22.60 -37.26 37.07
C SER A 457 21.67 -36.39 36.25
N GLU A 458 22.14 -35.19 35.82
CA GLU A 458 21.38 -34.28 34.94
C GLU A 458 20.94 -34.96 33.65
N GLU A 459 21.82 -35.82 33.08
CA GLU A 459 21.51 -36.58 31.85
C GLU A 459 20.34 -37.55 32.07
N LYS A 460 20.31 -38.25 33.24
CA LYS A 460 19.22 -39.19 33.56
C LYS A 460 17.91 -38.44 33.82
N LEU A 461 17.97 -37.28 34.48
CA LEU A 461 16.79 -36.44 34.68
C LEU A 461 16.22 -35.95 33.33
N LEU A 462 17.09 -35.46 32.44
CA LEU A 462 16.70 -35.00 31.12
C LEU A 462 16.16 -36.15 30.26
N GLN A 463 16.77 -37.35 30.35
CA GLN A 463 16.28 -38.55 29.69
C GLN A 463 14.84 -38.89 30.11
N VAL A 464 14.57 -38.90 31.39
CA VAL A 464 13.21 -39.19 31.93
C VAL A 464 12.23 -38.12 31.46
N ALA A 465 12.58 -36.85 31.61
CA ALA A 465 11.74 -35.74 31.20
C ALA A 465 11.42 -35.79 29.70
N ALA A 466 12.42 -35.97 28.86
CA ALA A 466 12.25 -36.04 27.42
C ALA A 466 11.48 -37.30 26.98
N SER A 467 11.70 -38.43 27.67
CA SER A 467 10.93 -39.64 27.38
C SER A 467 9.46 -39.48 27.71
N CYS A 468 9.09 -38.81 28.79
CA CYS A 468 7.70 -38.51 29.12
C CYS A 468 7.06 -37.53 28.11
N GLU A 469 7.78 -36.50 27.69
CA GLU A 469 7.29 -35.46 26.83
C GLU A 469 7.28 -35.84 25.32
N GLN A 470 7.87 -36.97 24.89
CA GLN A 470 7.94 -37.36 23.50
C GLN A 470 6.58 -37.54 22.81
N VAL A 471 5.51 -37.75 23.56
CA VAL A 471 4.12 -37.88 23.11
C VAL A 471 3.27 -36.65 23.39
N SER A 472 3.88 -35.61 23.97
CA SER A 472 3.25 -34.33 24.26
C SER A 472 3.29 -33.41 23.04
N GLU A 473 2.19 -32.76 22.74
CA GLU A 473 2.11 -31.73 21.67
C GLU A 473 2.51 -30.33 22.17
N HIS A 474 2.86 -30.20 23.47
CA HIS A 474 3.15 -28.91 24.06
C HIS A 474 4.56 -28.39 23.63
N PRO A 475 4.73 -27.11 23.24
CA PRO A 475 6.02 -26.57 22.81
C PRO A 475 7.16 -26.73 23.84
N LEU A 476 6.86 -26.64 25.12
CA LEU A 476 7.84 -26.89 26.18
C LEU A 476 8.30 -28.35 26.23
N GLY A 477 7.38 -29.29 25.96
CA GLY A 477 7.71 -30.71 25.83
C GLY A 477 8.63 -30.96 24.63
N ALA A 478 8.31 -30.41 23.48
CA ALA A 478 9.14 -30.50 22.29
C ALA A 478 10.57 -29.95 22.56
N ALA A 479 10.69 -28.85 23.30
CA ALA A 479 11.98 -28.27 23.69
C ALA A 479 12.81 -29.22 24.53
N ILE A 480 12.17 -29.92 25.49
CA ILE A 480 12.84 -30.90 26.35
C ILE A 480 13.30 -32.13 25.55
N VAL A 481 12.47 -32.59 24.61
CA VAL A 481 12.79 -33.71 23.70
C VAL A 481 13.97 -33.37 22.80
N ASN A 482 13.94 -32.19 22.18
CA ASN A 482 15.03 -31.72 21.31
C ASN A 482 16.32 -31.54 22.10
N GLY A 483 16.25 -30.91 23.29
CA GLY A 483 17.41 -30.75 24.19
C GLY A 483 18.06 -32.04 24.63
N ALA A 484 17.30 -33.13 24.72
CA ALA A 484 17.84 -34.48 24.96
C ALA A 484 18.47 -35.09 23.72
N LYS A 485 17.83 -34.95 22.55
CA LYS A 485 18.35 -35.42 21.25
C LYS A 485 19.67 -34.75 20.88
N ASP A 486 19.76 -33.43 21.06
CA ASP A 486 20.97 -32.63 20.79
C ASP A 486 22.17 -33.07 21.64
N ARG A 487 21.90 -33.64 22.84
CA ARG A 487 22.90 -34.24 23.73
C ARG A 487 23.16 -35.74 23.46
N GLY A 488 22.52 -36.30 22.41
CA GLY A 488 22.68 -37.71 22.06
C GLY A 488 22.05 -38.68 23.05
N ILE A 489 21.06 -38.27 23.85
CA ILE A 489 20.39 -39.08 24.85
C ILE A 489 19.29 -39.92 24.19
N GLU A 490 19.38 -41.25 24.33
CA GLU A 490 18.34 -42.16 23.86
C GLU A 490 17.10 -42.12 24.79
N LEU A 491 15.91 -42.01 24.20
CA LEU A 491 14.65 -41.90 24.91
C LEU A 491 14.07 -43.29 25.22
N GLU A 492 13.47 -43.43 26.41
CA GLU A 492 12.77 -44.65 26.84
C GLU A 492 11.31 -44.65 26.37
N LYS A 493 10.75 -45.82 26.12
CA LYS A 493 9.36 -45.96 25.67
C LYS A 493 8.36 -45.69 26.79
N VAL A 494 7.42 -44.78 26.56
CA VAL A 494 6.27 -44.51 27.43
C VAL A 494 5.22 -45.62 27.25
N VAL A 495 4.67 -46.10 28.37
CA VAL A 495 3.62 -47.13 28.42
C VAL A 495 2.24 -46.50 28.53
N GLU A 496 2.08 -45.52 29.40
CA GLU A 496 0.85 -44.75 29.59
C GLU A 496 1.18 -43.25 29.61
N PHE A 497 0.28 -42.42 29.09
CA PHE A 497 0.43 -40.98 29.05
C PHE A 497 -0.91 -40.30 29.26
N GLN A 498 -0.93 -39.27 30.12
CA GLN A 498 -2.08 -38.41 30.34
C GLN A 498 -1.67 -36.95 30.43
N SER A 499 -2.29 -36.10 29.62
CA SER A 499 -2.14 -34.65 29.72
C SER A 499 -3.10 -34.09 30.77
N ILE A 500 -2.58 -33.21 31.65
CA ILE A 500 -3.35 -32.52 32.70
C ILE A 500 -3.40 -31.05 32.30
N THR A 501 -4.55 -30.63 31.78
CA THR A 501 -4.73 -29.32 31.15
C THR A 501 -4.26 -28.16 32.03
N GLY A 502 -3.33 -27.35 31.50
CA GLY A 502 -2.78 -26.15 32.16
C GLY A 502 -1.83 -26.44 33.34
N GLN A 503 -1.45 -27.70 33.57
CA GLN A 503 -0.59 -28.09 34.70
C GLN A 503 0.64 -28.89 34.28
N GLY A 504 0.50 -29.84 33.36
CA GLY A 504 1.57 -30.72 32.94
C GLY A 504 1.10 -32.06 32.42
N ILE A 505 1.91 -33.09 32.61
CA ILE A 505 1.65 -34.46 32.17
C ILE A 505 1.93 -35.48 33.25
N GLU A 506 1.24 -36.63 33.17
CA GLU A 506 1.55 -37.86 33.87
C GLU A 506 1.96 -38.95 32.85
N ALA A 507 3.06 -39.65 33.12
CA ALA A 507 3.53 -40.69 32.21
C ALA A 507 4.11 -41.86 33.00
N ILE A 508 3.97 -43.09 32.48
CA ILE A 508 4.54 -44.32 33.06
C ILE A 508 5.67 -44.83 32.16
N ILE A 509 6.88 -44.91 32.74
CA ILE A 509 8.07 -45.47 32.12
C ILE A 509 8.64 -46.56 33.00
N ALA A 510 8.87 -47.74 32.44
CA ALA A 510 9.41 -48.91 33.16
C ALA A 510 8.68 -49.22 34.48
N GLY A 511 7.34 -49.07 34.53
CA GLY A 511 6.52 -49.33 35.72
C GLY A 511 6.59 -48.26 36.80
N LYS A 512 7.22 -47.11 36.54
CA LYS A 512 7.24 -45.96 37.47
C LYS A 512 6.43 -44.82 36.90
N THR A 513 5.61 -44.18 37.72
CA THR A 513 4.86 -42.97 37.38
C THR A 513 5.71 -41.73 37.55
N TYR A 514 5.73 -40.88 36.54
CA TYR A 514 6.39 -39.58 36.53
C TYR A 514 5.36 -38.49 36.28
N TYR A 515 5.55 -37.36 36.91
CA TYR A 515 4.79 -36.13 36.73
C TYR A 515 5.73 -35.05 36.24
N ILE A 516 5.38 -34.37 35.12
CA ILE A 516 6.16 -33.24 34.62
C ILE A 516 5.22 -32.05 34.42
N GLY A 517 5.55 -30.92 35.04
CA GLY A 517 4.70 -29.76 34.95
C GLY A 517 5.07 -28.63 35.91
N ASN A 518 4.10 -27.72 36.09
CA ASN A 518 4.27 -26.51 36.90
C ASN A 518 3.97 -26.75 38.39
N LYS A 519 4.11 -25.67 39.19
CA LYS A 519 3.82 -25.71 40.66
C LYS A 519 2.39 -26.15 40.97
N LYS A 520 1.39 -25.85 40.13
CA LYS A 520 -0.01 -26.27 40.35
C LYS A 520 -0.14 -27.79 40.32
N LEU A 521 0.53 -28.45 39.38
CA LEU A 521 0.56 -29.91 39.31
C LEU A 521 1.11 -30.52 40.61
N CYS A 522 2.21 -29.97 41.14
CA CYS A 522 2.80 -30.48 42.37
C CYS A 522 1.84 -30.33 43.57
N VAL A 523 1.14 -29.21 43.67
CA VAL A 523 0.16 -28.96 44.74
C VAL A 523 -1.04 -29.92 44.66
N GLU A 524 -1.63 -30.13 43.49
CA GLU A 524 -2.80 -31.00 43.29
C GLU A 524 -2.47 -32.47 43.49
N GLN A 525 -1.31 -32.90 43.01
CA GLN A 525 -0.84 -34.28 43.18
C GLN A 525 -0.15 -34.52 44.52
N LYS A 526 -0.14 -33.53 45.43
CA LYS A 526 0.49 -33.59 46.74
C LYS A 526 1.96 -34.02 46.70
N ILE A 527 2.69 -33.51 45.72
CA ILE A 527 4.10 -33.76 45.52
C ILE A 527 4.89 -32.73 46.33
N ASP A 528 5.84 -33.19 47.11
CA ASP A 528 6.73 -32.33 47.91
C ASP A 528 7.80 -31.71 46.99
N PHE A 529 7.83 -30.37 46.93
CA PHE A 529 8.80 -29.57 46.14
C PHE A 529 9.59 -28.59 47.03
N SER A 530 9.48 -28.68 48.35
CA SER A 530 10.10 -27.73 49.30
C SER A 530 11.61 -27.61 49.14
N GLU A 531 12.27 -28.69 48.73
CA GLU A 531 13.72 -28.75 48.53
C GLU A 531 14.18 -27.87 47.30
N TYR A 532 13.27 -27.53 46.39
CA TYR A 532 13.57 -26.80 45.15
C TYR A 532 12.95 -25.38 45.07
N GLU A 533 12.36 -24.87 46.16
CA GLU A 533 11.66 -23.57 46.11
C GLU A 533 12.61 -22.41 45.81
N GLU A 534 13.83 -22.42 46.29
CA GLU A 534 14.81 -21.37 46.08
C GLU A 534 15.31 -21.38 44.64
N GLU A 535 15.59 -22.56 44.08
CA GLU A 535 16.00 -22.72 42.69
C GLU A 535 14.92 -22.28 41.71
N VAL A 536 13.66 -22.64 42.00
CA VAL A 536 12.51 -22.18 41.17
C VAL A 536 12.42 -20.68 41.11
N LEU A 537 12.58 -19.99 42.24
CA LEU A 537 12.56 -18.53 42.28
C LEU A 537 13.74 -17.93 41.53
N GLN A 538 14.93 -18.52 41.62
CA GLN A 538 16.11 -18.09 40.88
C GLN A 538 15.97 -18.33 39.39
N ILE A 539 15.41 -19.46 38.94
CA ILE A 539 15.14 -19.79 37.54
C ILE A 539 14.11 -18.82 36.97
N ALA A 540 12.98 -18.63 37.64
CA ALA A 540 11.95 -17.70 37.23
C ALA A 540 12.45 -16.25 37.20
N GLY A 541 13.28 -15.87 38.19
CA GLY A 541 13.93 -14.54 38.22
C GLY A 541 14.95 -14.29 37.06
N LYS A 542 15.37 -15.33 36.33
CA LYS A 542 16.19 -15.27 35.11
C LYS A 542 15.36 -15.38 33.83
N GLY A 543 14.04 -15.26 33.91
CA GLY A 543 13.16 -15.34 32.76
C GLY A 543 12.96 -16.75 32.18
N GLN A 544 13.28 -17.79 32.94
CA GLN A 544 13.14 -19.19 32.52
C GLN A 544 11.90 -19.82 33.17
N THR A 545 11.28 -20.74 32.46
CA THR A 545 10.12 -21.50 32.99
C THR A 545 10.59 -22.80 33.62
N PRO A 546 10.46 -22.95 34.95
CA PRO A 546 10.83 -24.17 35.63
C PRO A 546 9.74 -25.23 35.43
N MET A 547 10.14 -26.41 34.95
CA MET A 547 9.32 -27.62 34.84
C MET A 547 9.78 -28.61 35.91
N PHE A 548 8.92 -28.92 36.86
CA PHE A 548 9.19 -29.94 37.87
C PHE A 548 9.14 -31.33 37.26
N VAL A 549 10.08 -32.18 37.56
CA VAL A 549 10.05 -33.61 37.27
C VAL A 549 9.94 -34.34 38.59
N ALA A 550 8.87 -35.12 38.75
CA ALA A 550 8.57 -35.76 40.01
C ALA A 550 8.26 -37.24 39.84
N SER A 551 8.56 -38.04 40.88
CA SER A 551 8.20 -39.46 40.97
C SER A 551 8.15 -39.88 42.43
N GLY A 552 7.26 -40.83 42.76
CA GLY A 552 7.15 -41.33 44.14
C GLY A 552 6.72 -40.28 45.18
N GLY A 553 5.95 -39.27 44.79
CA GLY A 553 5.45 -38.20 45.67
C GLY A 553 6.45 -37.09 45.98
N LYS A 554 7.64 -37.07 45.33
CA LYS A 554 8.66 -36.05 45.53
C LYS A 554 9.18 -35.54 44.17
N VAL A 555 9.60 -34.29 44.14
CA VAL A 555 10.37 -33.72 42.98
C VAL A 555 11.75 -34.34 43.00
N ILE A 556 12.17 -34.85 41.84
CA ILE A 556 13.50 -35.44 41.63
C ILE A 556 14.46 -34.49 40.91
N GLY A 557 13.91 -33.41 40.32
CA GLY A 557 14.67 -32.36 39.71
C GLY A 557 13.80 -31.37 38.92
N ILE A 558 14.45 -30.39 38.34
CA ILE A 558 13.84 -29.33 37.54
C ILE A 558 14.54 -29.27 36.18
N VAL A 559 13.74 -29.16 35.11
CA VAL A 559 14.22 -28.78 33.78
C VAL A 559 13.72 -27.38 33.49
N SER A 560 14.60 -26.42 33.29
CA SER A 560 14.22 -25.07 32.93
C SER A 560 14.25 -24.89 31.42
N VAL A 561 13.18 -24.27 30.90
CA VAL A 561 13.02 -23.98 29.48
C VAL A 561 12.82 -22.48 29.32
N ALA A 562 13.45 -21.88 28.34
CA ALA A 562 13.22 -20.48 28.00
C ALA A 562 13.16 -20.28 26.49
N ASP A 563 12.35 -19.33 26.09
CA ASP A 563 12.31 -18.81 24.73
C ASP A 563 13.30 -17.63 24.64
N THR A 564 14.28 -17.75 23.78
CA THR A 564 15.40 -16.81 23.71
C THR A 564 14.96 -15.49 23.07
N VAL A 565 15.35 -14.37 23.68
CA VAL A 565 15.12 -13.03 23.11
C VAL A 565 15.97 -12.87 21.84
N LYS A 566 15.35 -12.39 20.76
CA LYS A 566 16.07 -12.09 19.50
C LYS A 566 17.10 -10.97 19.74
N GLU A 567 18.29 -11.10 19.20
CA GLU A 567 19.37 -10.12 19.37
C GLU A 567 18.96 -8.70 18.93
N THR A 568 18.09 -8.61 17.92
CA THR A 568 17.64 -7.33 17.36
C THR A 568 16.52 -6.65 18.16
N SER A 569 15.82 -7.39 19.05
CA SER A 569 14.60 -6.90 19.73
C SER A 569 14.86 -5.68 20.60
N LYS A 570 15.92 -5.69 21.41
CA LYS A 570 16.27 -4.57 22.30
C LYS A 570 16.54 -3.28 21.50
N ALA A 571 17.34 -3.37 20.42
CA ALA A 571 17.65 -2.23 19.58
C ALA A 571 16.41 -1.70 18.84
N ALA A 572 15.51 -2.60 18.39
CA ALA A 572 14.26 -2.23 17.74
C ALA A 572 13.32 -1.48 18.68
N ILE A 573 13.12 -2.01 19.89
CA ILE A 573 12.28 -1.39 20.94
C ILE A 573 12.80 0.01 21.26
N GLN A 574 14.11 0.17 21.43
CA GLN A 574 14.71 1.46 21.69
C GLN A 574 14.45 2.46 20.56
N LYS A 575 14.61 2.06 19.29
CA LYS A 575 14.32 2.90 18.13
C LYS A 575 12.84 3.31 18.07
N ILE A 576 11.91 2.42 18.43
CA ILE A 576 10.48 2.74 18.49
C ILE A 576 10.21 3.79 19.57
N LYS A 577 10.81 3.65 20.76
CA LYS A 577 10.70 4.62 21.87
C LYS A 577 11.29 5.98 21.50
N GLU A 578 12.38 6.03 20.75
CA GLU A 578 12.96 7.28 20.22
C GLU A 578 12.01 8.05 19.28
N LEU A 579 11.02 7.38 18.70
CA LEU A 579 9.94 8.04 17.95
C LEU A 579 8.86 8.68 18.85
N GLY A 580 8.97 8.55 20.18
CA GLY A 580 8.00 9.01 21.17
C GLY A 580 6.80 8.08 21.33
N ILE A 581 6.93 6.78 21.01
CA ILE A 581 5.88 5.78 21.05
C ILE A 581 6.08 4.90 22.29
N GLU A 582 5.02 4.67 23.08
CA GLU A 582 5.04 3.77 24.23
C GLU A 582 5.07 2.30 23.75
N VAL A 583 5.91 1.48 24.38
CA VAL A 583 6.04 0.06 24.02
C VAL A 583 5.55 -0.82 25.17
N HIS A 584 4.52 -1.63 24.89
CA HIS A 584 3.92 -2.60 25.79
C HIS A 584 4.29 -4.00 25.36
N MET A 585 4.69 -4.86 26.28
CA MET A 585 4.85 -6.30 26.06
C MET A 585 3.64 -7.05 26.61
N LEU A 586 3.06 -7.91 25.79
CA LEU A 586 1.90 -8.74 26.12
C LEU A 586 2.31 -10.21 26.14
N THR A 587 1.96 -10.96 27.19
CA THR A 587 2.31 -12.38 27.29
C THR A 587 1.37 -13.16 28.23
N GLY A 588 1.21 -14.45 27.95
CA GLY A 588 0.56 -15.39 28.86
C GLY A 588 1.47 -15.94 29.96
N ASP A 589 2.76 -15.60 29.96
CA ASP A 589 3.71 -16.06 30.97
C ASP A 589 3.40 -15.50 32.36
N ASN A 590 3.98 -16.17 33.39
CA ASN A 590 3.94 -15.66 34.74
C ASN A 590 4.65 -14.29 34.84
N ARG A 591 4.19 -13.52 35.83
CA ARG A 591 4.62 -12.12 36.00
C ARG A 591 6.12 -11.94 36.17
N LEU A 592 6.81 -12.83 36.91
CA LEU A 592 8.25 -12.73 37.17
C LEU A 592 9.07 -12.90 35.91
N THR A 593 8.75 -13.92 35.11
CA THR A 593 9.40 -14.15 33.78
C THR A 593 9.15 -12.98 32.83
N ALA A 594 7.92 -12.50 32.78
CA ALA A 594 7.54 -11.38 31.92
C ALA A 594 8.28 -10.08 32.29
N GLU A 595 8.33 -9.74 33.59
CA GLU A 595 9.05 -8.55 34.07
C GLU A 595 10.56 -8.62 33.80
N TYR A 596 11.17 -9.81 33.92
CA TYR A 596 12.57 -10.00 33.58
C TYR A 596 12.85 -9.75 32.09
N ILE A 597 12.04 -10.35 31.21
CA ILE A 597 12.19 -10.17 29.76
C ILE A 597 11.92 -8.69 29.40
N GLY A 598 10.84 -8.10 29.90
CA GLY A 598 10.48 -6.71 29.66
C GLY A 598 11.59 -5.74 30.04
N LYS A 599 12.22 -5.96 31.22
CA LYS A 599 13.38 -5.18 31.66
C LYS A 599 14.61 -5.39 30.77
N THR A 600 14.84 -6.61 30.30
CA THR A 600 15.98 -6.96 29.45
C THR A 600 15.91 -6.27 28.11
N VAL A 601 14.71 -6.24 27.48
CA VAL A 601 14.49 -5.61 26.18
C VAL A 601 14.15 -4.12 26.27
N GLY A 602 13.74 -3.63 27.45
CA GLY A 602 13.54 -2.21 27.72
C GLY A 602 12.18 -1.66 27.32
N VAL A 603 11.11 -2.47 27.37
CA VAL A 603 9.72 -2.00 27.18
C VAL A 603 9.28 -1.09 28.34
N ASP A 604 8.25 -0.26 28.10
CA ASP A 604 7.70 0.65 29.11
C ASP A 604 6.74 -0.05 30.06
N HIS A 605 5.94 -0.98 29.53
CA HIS A 605 4.91 -1.69 30.28
C HIS A 605 4.93 -3.18 29.97
N VAL A 606 4.65 -3.99 31.01
CA VAL A 606 4.53 -5.45 30.90
C VAL A 606 3.15 -5.87 31.35
N ILE A 607 2.43 -6.58 30.48
CA ILE A 607 1.10 -7.13 30.74
C ILE A 607 1.22 -8.66 30.67
N ALA A 608 1.27 -9.28 31.83
CA ALA A 608 1.52 -10.70 32.00
C ALA A 608 0.23 -11.48 32.34
N GLU A 609 0.28 -12.81 32.23
CA GLU A 609 -0.79 -13.73 32.60
C GLU A 609 -2.10 -13.53 31.82
N VAL A 610 -1.98 -13.06 30.56
CA VAL A 610 -3.12 -12.79 29.68
C VAL A 610 -3.48 -14.03 28.87
N LEU A 611 -4.75 -14.42 28.95
CA LEU A 611 -5.25 -15.52 28.12
C LEU A 611 -5.38 -15.10 26.65
N PRO A 612 -5.27 -16.05 25.70
CA PRO A 612 -5.36 -15.70 24.26
C PRO A 612 -6.61 -14.89 23.89
N ASN A 613 -7.77 -15.23 24.46
CA ASN A 613 -9.03 -14.54 24.21
C ASN A 613 -9.09 -13.12 24.79
N ASP A 614 -8.27 -12.81 25.80
CA ASP A 614 -8.28 -11.52 26.50
C ASP A 614 -7.28 -10.52 25.88
N LYS A 615 -6.42 -10.95 24.95
CA LYS A 615 -5.44 -10.06 24.30
C LYS A 615 -6.11 -8.89 23.57
N ALA A 616 -7.24 -9.12 22.92
CA ALA A 616 -8.02 -8.06 22.26
C ALA A 616 -8.56 -7.02 23.25
N SER A 617 -8.96 -7.46 24.46
CA SER A 617 -9.44 -6.55 25.51
C SER A 617 -8.36 -5.60 26.01
N VAL A 618 -7.09 -6.03 26.04
CA VAL A 618 -5.96 -5.15 26.40
C VAL A 618 -5.81 -4.04 25.37
N VAL A 619 -5.89 -4.35 24.08
CA VAL A 619 -5.85 -3.37 22.98
C VAL A 619 -7.02 -2.39 23.13
N GLU A 620 -8.24 -2.89 23.37
CA GLU A 620 -9.45 -2.08 23.54
C GLU A 620 -9.32 -1.09 24.73
N VAL A 621 -8.69 -1.49 25.83
CA VAL A 621 -8.44 -0.61 26.98
C VAL A 621 -7.56 0.56 26.59
N LEU A 622 -6.45 0.31 25.92
CA LEU A 622 -5.55 1.36 25.45
C LEU A 622 -6.23 2.33 24.45
N GLN A 623 -7.09 1.79 23.57
CA GLN A 623 -7.89 2.58 22.64
C GLN A 623 -8.90 3.46 23.38
N LYS A 624 -9.53 2.96 24.46
CA LYS A 624 -10.45 3.75 25.31
C LYS A 624 -9.73 4.87 26.08
N GLU A 625 -8.43 4.75 26.33
CA GLU A 625 -7.58 5.80 26.86
C GLU A 625 -7.26 6.88 25.79
N GLY A 626 -7.70 6.70 24.55
CA GLY A 626 -7.50 7.64 23.46
C GLY A 626 -6.20 7.43 22.68
N LYS A 627 -5.50 6.32 22.87
CA LYS A 627 -4.27 5.98 22.17
C LYS A 627 -4.58 5.32 20.81
N CYS A 628 -3.79 5.65 19.81
CA CYS A 628 -3.75 4.92 18.54
C CYS A 628 -2.80 3.72 18.69
N VAL A 629 -3.35 2.51 18.67
CA VAL A 629 -2.65 1.28 19.05
C VAL A 629 -2.24 0.46 17.83
N MET A 630 -0.95 0.10 17.78
CA MET A 630 -0.42 -0.90 16.85
C MET A 630 -0.19 -2.20 17.61
N MET A 631 -0.84 -3.29 17.20
CA MET A 631 -0.57 -4.63 17.72
C MET A 631 0.36 -5.39 16.78
N VAL A 632 1.39 -6.03 17.35
CA VAL A 632 2.37 -6.84 16.60
C VAL A 632 2.41 -8.23 17.17
N GLY A 633 2.18 -9.24 16.36
CA GLY A 633 2.15 -10.65 16.74
C GLY A 633 2.42 -11.59 15.57
N ASP A 634 2.46 -12.91 15.85
CA ASP A 634 2.66 -13.96 14.83
C ASP A 634 1.37 -14.32 14.05
N GLY A 635 0.24 -13.88 14.52
CA GLY A 635 -1.07 -13.99 13.87
C GLY A 635 -1.89 -15.22 14.22
N ILE A 636 -1.32 -16.30 14.75
CA ILE A 636 -2.08 -17.53 15.05
C ILE A 636 -2.94 -17.33 16.30
N ASN A 637 -2.32 -16.91 17.40
CA ASN A 637 -2.99 -16.69 18.69
C ASN A 637 -3.43 -15.24 18.88
N ASP A 638 -2.93 -14.32 18.06
CA ASP A 638 -3.09 -12.88 18.18
C ASP A 638 -4.13 -12.31 17.23
N ALA A 639 -4.69 -13.11 16.32
CA ALA A 639 -5.62 -12.65 15.29
C ALA A 639 -6.75 -11.73 15.84
N PRO A 640 -7.43 -12.03 16.96
CA PRO A 640 -8.44 -11.14 17.52
C PRO A 640 -7.86 -9.78 17.95
N ALA A 641 -6.64 -9.76 18.51
CA ALA A 641 -5.98 -8.53 18.95
C ALA A 641 -5.44 -7.71 17.76
N LEU A 642 -4.95 -8.37 16.71
CA LEU A 642 -4.53 -7.73 15.45
C LEU A 642 -5.72 -7.03 14.77
N VAL A 643 -6.88 -7.69 14.72
CA VAL A 643 -8.10 -7.12 14.14
C VAL A 643 -8.67 -5.97 14.99
N GLN A 644 -8.55 -6.05 16.32
CA GLN A 644 -9.03 -5.02 17.27
C GLN A 644 -8.18 -3.76 17.20
N ALA A 645 -6.88 -3.87 16.94
CA ALA A 645 -5.96 -2.73 16.92
C ALA A 645 -6.29 -1.73 15.79
N ASP A 646 -5.85 -0.47 15.95
CA ASP A 646 -5.94 0.53 14.88
C ASP A 646 -5.04 0.15 13.68
N VAL A 647 -3.95 -0.58 13.96
CA VAL A 647 -3.08 -1.20 12.96
C VAL A 647 -2.62 -2.55 13.47
N GLY A 648 -3.04 -3.62 12.83
CA GLY A 648 -2.53 -4.97 13.05
C GLY A 648 -1.29 -5.25 12.21
N VAL A 649 -0.22 -5.74 12.83
CA VAL A 649 1.05 -6.07 12.18
C VAL A 649 1.39 -7.53 12.44
N ALA A 650 1.39 -8.36 11.40
CA ALA A 650 1.88 -9.72 11.49
C ALA A 650 3.39 -9.78 11.20
N ILE A 651 4.12 -10.55 12.00
CA ILE A 651 5.56 -10.74 11.87
C ILE A 651 5.87 -12.19 11.47
N GLY A 652 6.68 -12.35 10.41
CA GLY A 652 6.99 -13.66 9.84
C GLY A 652 6.01 -14.10 8.74
N SER A 653 6.47 -14.86 7.80
CA SER A 653 5.77 -15.19 6.54
C SER A 653 4.72 -16.31 6.62
N GLY A 654 4.38 -16.79 7.81
CA GLY A 654 4.04 -18.21 7.91
C GLY A 654 2.57 -18.61 8.01
N SER A 655 1.62 -17.77 8.39
CA SER A 655 0.24 -18.26 8.51
C SER A 655 -0.75 -17.46 7.67
N ASP A 656 -1.62 -18.18 6.94
CA ASP A 656 -2.74 -17.57 6.21
C ASP A 656 -3.61 -16.70 7.13
N ILE A 657 -3.75 -17.10 8.40
CA ILE A 657 -4.50 -16.38 9.44
C ILE A 657 -3.85 -15.02 9.73
N ALA A 658 -2.51 -14.98 9.83
CA ALA A 658 -1.77 -13.73 10.03
C ALA A 658 -1.92 -12.79 8.84
N LEU A 659 -1.83 -13.36 7.64
CA LEU A 659 -2.04 -12.63 6.39
C LEU A 659 -3.45 -12.02 6.33
N ASP A 660 -4.50 -12.72 6.75
CA ASP A 660 -5.87 -12.24 6.68
C ASP A 660 -6.20 -11.22 7.79
N SER A 661 -5.67 -11.39 8.99
CA SER A 661 -6.04 -10.63 10.19
C SER A 661 -5.23 -9.34 10.39
N SER A 662 -4.15 -9.12 9.64
CA SER A 662 -3.27 -7.95 9.81
C SER A 662 -3.46 -6.91 8.70
N ASP A 663 -3.08 -5.66 8.99
CA ASP A 663 -3.02 -4.55 8.03
C ASP A 663 -1.65 -4.42 7.37
N ILE A 664 -0.60 -4.83 8.09
CA ILE A 664 0.78 -4.85 7.63
C ILE A 664 1.35 -6.23 7.90
N VAL A 665 2.05 -6.78 6.92
CA VAL A 665 2.77 -8.04 7.04
C VAL A 665 4.25 -7.79 6.87
N LEU A 666 5.03 -8.23 7.85
CA LEU A 666 6.47 -8.21 7.82
C LEU A 666 6.97 -9.59 7.42
N MET A 667 7.57 -9.69 6.24
CA MET A 667 8.04 -10.96 5.69
C MET A 667 9.15 -11.61 6.53
N LYS A 668 9.86 -10.78 7.29
CA LYS A 668 10.92 -11.21 8.21
C LYS A 668 10.42 -11.30 9.63
N SER A 669 10.93 -12.25 10.37
CA SER A 669 10.72 -12.33 11.80
C SER A 669 11.66 -11.36 12.57
N ASN A 670 11.73 -10.09 12.14
CA ASN A 670 12.62 -9.07 12.69
C ASN A 670 11.83 -7.84 13.18
N LEU A 671 11.92 -7.55 14.46
CA LEU A 671 11.21 -6.43 15.08
C LEU A 671 11.67 -5.04 14.58
N GLN A 672 12.87 -4.94 13.99
CA GLN A 672 13.33 -3.70 13.37
C GLN A 672 12.46 -3.26 12.19
N ASP A 673 11.77 -4.18 11.54
CA ASP A 673 10.92 -3.85 10.40
C ASP A 673 9.60 -3.19 10.85
N VAL A 674 9.18 -3.34 12.11
CA VAL A 674 8.11 -2.54 12.72
C VAL A 674 8.51 -1.06 12.77
N TYR A 675 9.73 -0.77 13.23
CA TYR A 675 10.27 0.60 13.23
C TYR A 675 10.35 1.17 11.81
N LYS A 676 10.82 0.38 10.83
CA LYS A 676 10.89 0.79 9.42
C LYS A 676 9.49 1.04 8.84
N ALA A 677 8.48 0.22 9.18
CA ALA A 677 7.10 0.41 8.75
C ALA A 677 6.52 1.74 9.26
N ILE A 678 6.75 2.07 10.52
CA ILE A 678 6.34 3.35 11.12
C ILE A 678 7.07 4.53 10.44
N ARG A 679 8.37 4.43 10.22
CA ARG A 679 9.15 5.47 9.51
C ARG A 679 8.68 5.66 8.07
N LEU A 680 8.42 4.57 7.35
CA LEU A 680 7.88 4.59 6.00
C LEU A 680 6.55 5.33 5.95
N SER A 681 5.65 5.00 6.89
CA SER A 681 4.37 5.69 7.05
C SER A 681 4.56 7.20 7.29
N LYS A 682 5.38 7.58 8.28
CA LYS A 682 5.68 9.00 8.58
C LYS A 682 6.27 9.74 7.38
N ALA A 683 7.16 9.10 6.62
CA ALA A 683 7.77 9.67 5.42
C ALA A 683 6.75 9.85 4.29
N THR A 684 5.91 8.84 4.06
CA THR A 684 4.88 8.85 3.01
C THR A 684 3.83 9.91 3.30
N ILE A 685 3.33 9.99 4.52
CA ILE A 685 2.33 11.00 4.91
C ILE A 685 2.91 12.42 4.85
N ARG A 686 4.16 12.62 5.25
CA ARG A 686 4.85 13.91 5.07
C ARG A 686 4.93 14.29 3.59
N ASN A 687 5.24 13.33 2.73
CA ASN A 687 5.30 13.54 1.28
C ASN A 687 3.91 13.90 0.71
N ILE A 688 2.84 13.20 1.13
CA ILE A 688 1.46 13.51 0.75
C ILE A 688 1.09 14.93 1.17
N LYS A 689 1.37 15.32 2.41
CA LYS A 689 1.09 16.68 2.91
C LYS A 689 1.83 17.75 2.10
N GLN A 690 3.09 17.51 1.72
CA GLN A 690 3.85 18.38 0.83
C GLN A 690 3.24 18.47 -0.57
N ASN A 691 2.84 17.32 -1.14
CA ASN A 691 2.21 17.28 -2.44
C ASN A 691 0.89 18.07 -2.46
N LEU A 692 0.05 17.87 -1.45
CA LEU A 692 -1.21 18.60 -1.30
C LEU A 692 -0.97 20.11 -1.13
N PHE A 693 0.01 20.49 -0.30
CA PHE A 693 0.38 21.89 -0.13
C PHE A 693 0.76 22.54 -1.47
N TRP A 694 1.65 21.94 -2.24
CA TRP A 694 2.04 22.49 -3.53
C TRP A 694 0.90 22.48 -4.55
N ALA A 695 0.07 21.43 -4.56
CA ALA A 695 -1.09 21.38 -5.45
C ALA A 695 -2.11 22.51 -5.21
N PHE A 696 -2.27 22.95 -3.96
CA PHE A 696 -3.17 24.07 -3.62
C PHE A 696 -2.50 25.42 -3.68
N PHE A 697 -1.23 25.53 -3.30
CA PHE A 697 -0.49 26.77 -3.18
C PHE A 697 -0.48 27.58 -4.48
N TYR A 698 -0.16 26.91 -5.60
CA TYR A 698 -0.15 27.57 -6.92
C TYR A 698 -1.53 28.14 -7.28
N ASN A 699 -2.59 27.38 -6.98
CA ASN A 699 -3.95 27.82 -7.28
C ASN A 699 -4.39 28.95 -6.35
N ALA A 700 -4.10 28.85 -5.06
CA ALA A 700 -4.46 29.87 -4.06
C ALA A 700 -3.77 31.22 -4.32
N CYS A 701 -2.50 31.21 -4.72
CA CYS A 701 -1.78 32.44 -5.08
C CYS A 701 -2.16 32.95 -6.47
N GLY A 702 -2.37 32.07 -7.42
CA GLY A 702 -2.62 32.41 -8.82
C GLY A 702 -4.03 32.94 -9.05
N LEU A 703 -5.03 32.43 -8.32
CA LEU A 703 -6.43 32.79 -8.53
C LEU A 703 -6.72 34.29 -8.31
N PRO A 704 -6.27 34.95 -7.23
CA PRO A 704 -6.41 36.40 -7.08
C PRO A 704 -5.70 37.18 -8.19
N LEU A 705 -4.50 36.76 -8.61
CA LEU A 705 -3.74 37.41 -9.66
C LEU A 705 -4.47 37.32 -11.01
N ALA A 706 -5.03 36.15 -11.31
CA ALA A 706 -5.84 35.93 -12.53
C ALA A 706 -7.17 36.71 -12.48
N ALA A 707 -7.77 36.88 -11.30
CA ALA A 707 -9.01 37.64 -11.13
C ALA A 707 -8.83 39.16 -11.26
N GLY A 708 -7.60 39.65 -11.46
CA GLY A 708 -7.31 41.06 -11.74
C GLY A 708 -6.56 41.81 -10.64
N ALA A 709 -6.16 41.15 -9.52
CA ALA A 709 -5.36 41.80 -8.49
C ALA A 709 -4.02 42.30 -9.04
N LEU A 710 -3.41 41.60 -9.99
CA LEU A 710 -2.18 42.02 -10.66
C LEU A 710 -2.38 43.33 -11.44
N TYR A 711 -3.51 43.45 -12.14
CA TYR A 711 -3.88 44.65 -12.87
C TYR A 711 -4.09 45.85 -11.92
N ALA A 712 -4.76 45.65 -10.78
CA ALA A 712 -4.97 46.68 -9.79
C ALA A 712 -3.66 47.20 -9.17
N ILE A 713 -2.59 46.37 -9.12
CA ILE A 713 -1.29 46.73 -8.54
C ILE A 713 -0.38 47.43 -9.56
N ASN A 714 -0.25 46.88 -10.78
CA ASN A 714 0.76 47.31 -11.75
C ASN A 714 0.22 47.54 -13.17
N GLY A 715 -1.10 47.47 -13.39
CA GLY A 715 -1.74 47.68 -14.69
C GLY A 715 -1.58 46.55 -15.68
N THR A 716 -1.04 45.37 -15.30
CA THR A 716 -0.85 44.21 -16.20
C THR A 716 -1.80 43.06 -15.86
N LEU A 717 -2.32 42.38 -16.88
CA LEU A 717 -3.12 41.17 -16.73
C LEU A 717 -2.24 39.91 -16.72
N LEU A 718 -2.68 38.92 -16.00
CA LEU A 718 -2.07 37.59 -16.08
C LEU A 718 -2.48 36.93 -17.41
N ASN A 719 -1.49 36.68 -18.26
CA ASN A 719 -1.75 35.98 -19.54
C ASN A 719 -2.11 34.51 -19.26
N PRO A 720 -3.17 33.96 -19.89
CA PRO A 720 -3.60 32.57 -19.75
C PRO A 720 -2.49 31.53 -20.03
N ILE A 721 -1.51 31.86 -20.87
CA ILE A 721 -0.37 31.00 -21.17
C ILE A 721 0.47 30.75 -19.89
N PHE A 722 0.78 31.80 -19.12
CA PHE A 722 1.52 31.64 -17.86
C PHE A 722 0.71 30.90 -16.80
N ALA A 723 -0.62 31.08 -16.79
CA ALA A 723 -1.52 30.31 -15.94
C ALA A 723 -1.44 28.80 -16.27
N GLY A 724 -1.48 28.45 -17.56
CA GLY A 724 -1.34 27.06 -18.03
C GLY A 724 0.04 26.46 -17.75
N LEU A 725 1.11 27.25 -17.87
CA LEU A 725 2.47 26.82 -17.54
C LEU A 725 2.62 26.51 -16.04
N ALA A 726 2.16 27.40 -15.17
CA ALA A 726 2.18 27.22 -13.71
C ALA A 726 1.43 25.93 -13.31
N MET A 727 0.26 25.69 -13.90
CA MET A 727 -0.52 24.46 -13.70
C MET A 727 0.26 23.19 -14.11
N SER A 728 0.92 23.22 -15.26
CA SER A 728 1.71 22.06 -15.74
C SER A 728 2.91 21.80 -14.84
N LEU A 729 3.61 22.84 -14.38
CA LEU A 729 4.72 22.75 -13.44
C LEU A 729 4.28 22.19 -12.10
N SER A 730 3.10 22.55 -11.59
CA SER A 730 2.53 21.99 -10.36
C SER A 730 2.45 20.46 -10.40
N SER A 731 1.96 19.89 -11.51
CA SER A 731 1.90 18.45 -11.70
C SER A 731 3.29 17.78 -11.72
N VAL A 732 4.27 18.42 -12.37
CA VAL A 732 5.66 17.93 -12.39
C VAL A 732 6.28 17.97 -10.99
N CYS A 733 6.05 19.04 -10.22
CA CYS A 733 6.54 19.17 -8.85
C CYS A 733 5.97 18.06 -7.93
N VAL A 734 4.67 17.81 -8.02
CA VAL A 734 4.00 16.77 -7.20
C VAL A 734 4.54 15.38 -7.54
N VAL A 735 4.64 15.03 -8.82
CA VAL A 735 5.19 13.73 -9.24
C VAL A 735 6.67 13.61 -8.85
N GLY A 736 7.47 14.65 -9.08
CA GLY A 736 8.88 14.68 -8.69
C GLY A 736 9.09 14.50 -7.19
N ASN A 737 8.26 15.17 -6.36
CA ASN A 737 8.32 15.03 -4.91
C ASN A 737 7.88 13.62 -4.46
N ALA A 738 6.85 13.03 -5.08
CA ALA A 738 6.44 11.67 -4.80
C ALA A 738 7.56 10.66 -5.13
N LEU A 739 8.22 10.82 -6.28
CA LEU A 739 9.34 9.94 -6.68
C LEU A 739 10.56 10.08 -5.77
N ARG A 740 10.77 11.24 -5.12
CA ARG A 740 11.83 11.42 -4.12
C ARG A 740 11.70 10.45 -2.95
N LEU A 741 10.49 9.95 -2.65
CA LEU A 741 10.27 8.97 -1.60
C LEU A 741 11.07 7.67 -1.83
N LYS A 742 11.36 7.30 -3.10
CA LYS A 742 12.20 6.13 -3.43
C LYS A 742 13.61 6.19 -2.85
N THR A 743 14.13 7.39 -2.58
CA THR A 743 15.47 7.60 -2.03
C THR A 743 15.49 7.73 -0.50
N THR A 744 14.32 7.53 0.14
CA THR A 744 14.22 7.63 1.60
C THR A 744 14.88 6.43 2.25
N LYS A 745 15.85 6.68 3.14
CA LYS A 745 16.45 5.64 3.97
C LYS A 745 15.54 5.31 5.14
N LEU A 746 15.26 4.04 5.35
CA LEU A 746 14.39 3.54 6.42
C LEU A 746 15.17 3.09 7.67
N ASP A 747 16.50 3.01 7.58
CA ASP A 747 17.39 2.59 8.68
C ASP A 747 17.55 3.67 9.76
#